data_7acb2be6e35e43272879c58cae00d6f6
#
_entry.id   7acb2be6e35e43272879c58cae00d6f6
#
_cell.length_a   1.000
_cell.length_b   1.000
_cell.length_c   1.000
_cell.angle_alpha   90.00
_cell.angle_beta   90.00
_cell.angle_gamma   90.00
#
_symmetry.space_group_name_H-M   'P 1'
#
loop_
_entity.id
_entity.type
_entity.pdbx_description
1 polymer ?
#
loop_
_entity_poly.entity_id
_entity_poly.type
_entity_poly.pdbx_seq_one_letter_code
_entity_poly.pdbx_strand_id
1 'polypeptide(L)'
;MQLKFQYSWNTSEKYGFIRRSKLTNLASFERKVEALDGLQNILPSGAPLSALQTRSALVDAYKWNEQVDGSSLALFSMYAKLSDRADPAESLLATTVFSLETETSQILLTSTQVNAFRKGRPIESEPLTKGIRGSYLVHKSLTLRAHQTKVWSIVADIDKTHSDICQLQSELSVPANLVLALEKSIADNQNELITLMSGADAWQITAEENTSVHHYANVLFNNMRGGVFENGYMLEKADVVKTMEKANSQVVGRHQDFFEQLGDVFSHSELVSRAKATGDSQLVRLSYEYLPLTFGRRHGDPSRPWNHYEIKLKDENGERLLSYQGNWRDIFQNWEAMALSYPGFIKSFISKFVNASTVDGYNPYRITKDGVDWELLEADDPWSNIGYWGDHQIIYLLKFLELADKFEQSDLIELLESDIFSYANVPYELCGVQGLFDNPKDTVEFNQDLQELTEQRVKSLGSDGRLLMTGDQEVYMVNLMEKILVPLLAKLSNLVLDGGIWLNTQRPEWNDANNAIVGNGLSMVTLYYMRRYVAFMQRLLEKSPSSYSISKEVFEWMSSVTQIVSEANTEIRQDTVTRQTRKAMLTKLAKSAANYRERVYRVNGFSGKTKVEKEAIVQLMGASLKILDSTITNNLREDGLYNAYNILSCSGESLMVEELYPMLEGQVAVLSSGLLSPKQAVELLDKLFASDMYRADQNSFMLYPDRELASFMDKNCLDAKDIDQSKLLSMMVVAKDNRLVNQDSKGSYHFNSSFENKGFLQTAIDEIKVDYPAISDDEFSHISSLYERVFNHKAFTGRSG
;
A
#
# COMPACT_ATOMS: atom_id res chain seq x y z
N MET A 1 -31.58 -34.24 16.40
CA MET A 1 -31.18 -34.25 17.81
C MET A 1 -31.97 -33.27 18.69
N GLN A 2 -32.62 -32.25 18.14
CA GLN A 2 -33.26 -31.14 18.87
C GLN A 2 -32.31 -30.42 19.86
N LEU A 3 -31.10 -30.20 19.45
CA LEU A 3 -30.10 -29.42 20.16
C LEU A 3 -29.72 -28.21 19.32
N LYS A 4 -29.53 -27.04 19.97
CA LYS A 4 -29.04 -25.83 19.35
C LYS A 4 -27.67 -25.46 19.96
N PHE A 5 -26.63 -25.44 19.13
CA PHE A 5 -25.32 -24.96 19.52
C PHE A 5 -25.05 -23.59 18.90
N GLN A 6 -24.61 -22.65 19.70
CA GLN A 6 -24.23 -21.31 19.30
C GLN A 6 -22.88 -20.96 19.94
N TYR A 7 -22.09 -20.17 19.29
CA TYR A 7 -20.92 -19.58 19.90
C TYR A 7 -20.74 -18.13 19.40
N SER A 8 -20.08 -17.34 20.24
CA SER A 8 -19.67 -15.98 19.91
C SER A 8 -18.19 -15.78 20.23
N TRP A 9 -17.57 -14.89 19.51
CA TRP A 9 -16.24 -14.39 19.81
C TRP A 9 -16.35 -12.97 20.34
N ASN A 10 -15.61 -12.70 21.41
CA ASN A 10 -15.45 -11.37 22.00
C ASN A 10 -13.96 -11.11 22.20
N THR A 11 -13.59 -9.86 22.37
CA THR A 11 -12.24 -9.44 22.70
C THR A 11 -12.21 -8.67 24.00
N SER A 12 -11.10 -8.72 24.68
CA SER A 12 -10.83 -8.00 25.90
C SER A 12 -9.37 -7.55 25.89
N GLU A 13 -9.09 -6.32 26.25
CA GLU A 13 -7.71 -5.85 26.36
C GLU A 13 -6.93 -6.62 27.43
N LYS A 14 -7.59 -6.94 28.53
CA LYS A 14 -6.94 -7.64 29.66
C LYS A 14 -6.81 -9.16 29.44
N TYR A 15 -7.80 -9.80 28.80
CA TYR A 15 -7.90 -11.27 28.76
C TYR A 15 -7.76 -11.84 27.33
N GLY A 16 -7.55 -11.00 26.30
CA GLY A 16 -7.37 -11.44 24.92
C GLY A 16 -8.66 -11.87 24.23
N PHE A 17 -8.70 -13.08 23.67
CA PHE A 17 -9.83 -13.61 22.91
C PHE A 17 -10.72 -14.50 23.77
N ILE A 18 -12.01 -14.24 23.73
CA ILE A 18 -13.02 -14.98 24.50
C ILE A 18 -14.00 -15.64 23.55
N ARG A 19 -14.01 -16.97 23.53
CA ARG A 19 -15.02 -17.76 22.83
C ARG A 19 -16.06 -18.23 23.83
N ARG A 20 -17.30 -17.74 23.69
CA ARG A 20 -18.42 -18.15 24.51
C ARG A 20 -19.28 -19.15 23.74
N SER A 21 -19.47 -20.34 24.29
CA SER A 21 -20.28 -21.42 23.71
C SER A 21 -21.57 -21.61 24.50
N LYS A 22 -22.65 -21.88 23.77
CA LYS A 22 -24.00 -22.05 24.33
C LYS A 22 -24.65 -23.28 23.70
N LEU A 23 -25.05 -24.25 24.52
CA LEU A 23 -25.76 -25.44 24.09
C LEU A 23 -27.14 -25.47 24.73
N THR A 24 -28.20 -25.52 23.89
CA THR A 24 -29.60 -25.52 24.32
C THR A 24 -30.28 -26.83 23.92
N ASN A 25 -30.94 -27.46 24.85
CA ASN A 25 -31.87 -28.59 24.57
C ASN A 25 -33.20 -28.00 24.11
N LEU A 26 -33.61 -28.25 22.88
CA LEU A 26 -34.90 -27.83 22.31
C LEU A 26 -36.00 -28.87 22.52
N ALA A 27 -35.67 -30.04 23.06
CA ALA A 27 -36.65 -31.10 23.33
C ALA A 27 -37.41 -30.85 24.65
N SER A 28 -38.61 -31.42 24.77
CA SER A 28 -39.46 -31.42 25.98
C SER A 28 -39.03 -32.41 27.04
N PHE A 29 -37.88 -33.09 26.86
CA PHE A 29 -37.33 -34.09 27.77
C PHE A 29 -35.84 -33.94 27.93
N GLU A 30 -35.28 -34.57 28.96
CA GLU A 30 -33.86 -34.53 29.28
C GLU A 30 -32.99 -35.17 28.20
N ARG A 31 -31.83 -34.56 27.94
CA ARG A 31 -30.79 -35.04 26.99
C ARG A 31 -29.46 -35.18 27.70
N LYS A 32 -28.78 -36.27 27.48
CA LYS A 32 -27.37 -36.46 27.80
C LYS A 32 -26.55 -36.23 26.56
N VAL A 33 -25.51 -35.38 26.66
CA VAL A 33 -24.67 -34.96 25.56
C VAL A 33 -23.19 -35.03 25.97
N GLU A 34 -22.42 -35.78 25.21
CA GLU A 34 -20.95 -35.71 25.27
C GLU A 34 -20.49 -34.66 24.25
N ALA A 35 -19.80 -33.64 24.71
CA ALA A 35 -19.29 -32.56 23.88
C ALA A 35 -17.79 -32.42 24.03
N LEU A 36 -17.11 -32.23 22.92
CA LEU A 36 -15.69 -31.82 22.84
C LEU A 36 -15.66 -30.47 22.14
N ASP A 37 -15.26 -29.41 22.85
CA ASP A 37 -15.25 -28.04 22.36
C ASP A 37 -13.91 -27.36 22.67
N GLY A 38 -13.45 -26.48 21.80
CA GLY A 38 -12.18 -25.81 22.07
C GLY A 38 -11.56 -25.12 20.87
N LEU A 39 -10.24 -24.92 20.98
CA LEU A 39 -9.39 -24.27 20.00
C LEU A 39 -8.37 -25.25 19.45
N GLN A 40 -8.07 -25.15 18.16
CA GLN A 40 -7.04 -25.96 17.49
C GLN A 40 -5.94 -25.06 16.90
N ASN A 41 -4.78 -25.65 16.66
CA ASN A 41 -3.60 -24.98 16.08
C ASN A 41 -3.16 -23.77 16.90
N ILE A 42 -3.13 -23.87 18.21
CA ILE A 42 -2.63 -22.84 19.09
C ILE A 42 -1.15 -22.67 18.87
N LEU A 43 -0.74 -21.43 18.59
CA LEU A 43 0.64 -21.08 18.38
C LEU A 43 1.31 -20.73 19.72
N PRO A 44 2.52 -21.22 19.96
CA PRO A 44 3.29 -20.81 21.13
C PRO A 44 3.76 -19.37 20.99
N SER A 45 3.81 -18.60 22.07
CA SER A 45 4.44 -17.31 22.09
C SER A 45 5.93 -17.38 21.75
N GLY A 46 6.46 -16.31 21.14
CA GLY A 46 7.88 -16.18 20.80
C GLY A 46 8.35 -16.93 19.56
N ALA A 47 7.47 -17.64 18.84
CA ALA A 47 7.81 -18.22 17.55
C ALA A 47 7.56 -17.17 16.43
N PRO A 48 8.59 -16.75 15.67
CA PRO A 48 8.40 -15.83 14.55
C PRO A 48 7.44 -16.43 13.50
N LEU A 49 6.53 -15.61 12.99
CA LEU A 49 5.56 -16.06 11.98
C LEU A 49 6.24 -16.65 10.74
N SER A 50 7.32 -16.05 10.29
CA SER A 50 8.13 -16.56 9.17
C SER A 50 8.66 -17.98 9.42
N ALA A 51 9.15 -18.25 10.63
CA ALA A 51 9.62 -19.60 11.01
C ALA A 51 8.46 -20.61 11.04
N LEU A 52 7.28 -20.20 11.52
CA LEU A 52 6.07 -21.05 11.50
C LEU A 52 5.63 -21.39 10.07
N GLN A 53 5.77 -20.45 9.14
CA GLN A 53 5.39 -20.64 7.74
C GLN A 53 6.41 -21.46 6.95
N THR A 54 7.69 -21.20 7.11
CA THR A 54 8.76 -21.81 6.29
C THR A 54 9.39 -23.04 6.90
N ARG A 55 9.34 -23.19 8.24
CA ARG A 55 10.02 -24.24 9.00
C ARG A 55 9.11 -24.93 10.02
N SER A 56 7.82 -25.09 9.67
CA SER A 56 6.77 -25.56 10.60
C SER A 56 7.13 -26.87 11.32
N ALA A 57 7.71 -27.84 10.64
CA ALA A 57 8.12 -29.12 11.24
C ALA A 57 9.23 -28.96 12.28
N LEU A 58 10.20 -28.08 12.02
CA LEU A 58 11.26 -27.75 12.97
C LEU A 58 10.70 -27.02 14.19
N VAL A 59 9.81 -26.03 13.97
CA VAL A 59 9.12 -25.33 15.07
C VAL A 59 8.31 -26.28 15.91
N ASP A 60 7.61 -27.24 15.27
CA ASP A 60 6.81 -28.23 16.01
C ASP A 60 7.66 -29.04 17.01
N ALA A 61 8.92 -29.35 16.67
CA ALA A 61 9.83 -30.09 17.56
C ALA A 61 10.14 -29.35 18.88
N TYR A 62 10.04 -28.03 18.91
CA TYR A 62 10.33 -27.20 20.09
C TYR A 62 9.07 -26.84 20.89
N LYS A 63 7.87 -27.21 20.42
CA LYS A 63 6.62 -26.92 21.12
C LYS A 63 6.47 -27.70 22.40
N TRP A 64 6.01 -26.96 23.42
CA TRP A 64 5.76 -27.47 24.75
C TRP A 64 4.38 -27.01 25.18
N ASN A 65 3.44 -27.94 25.34
CA ASN A 65 2.07 -27.67 25.74
C ASN A 65 1.84 -28.37 27.07
N GLU A 66 1.46 -27.62 28.10
CA GLU A 66 1.27 -28.15 29.45
C GLU A 66 0.02 -27.58 30.11
N GLN A 67 -0.64 -28.40 30.90
CA GLN A 67 -1.72 -27.98 31.76
C GLN A 67 -1.16 -27.68 33.16
N VAL A 68 -1.58 -26.55 33.73
CA VAL A 68 -1.23 -26.20 35.10
C VAL A 68 -2.00 -27.08 36.06
N ASP A 69 -1.30 -27.74 36.99
CA ASP A 69 -1.87 -28.68 37.93
C ASP A 69 -3.05 -28.10 38.70
N GLY A 70 -4.14 -28.86 38.77
CA GLY A 70 -5.36 -28.48 39.47
C GLY A 70 -6.15 -27.32 38.86
N SER A 71 -5.81 -26.87 37.66
CA SER A 71 -6.41 -25.74 36.97
C SER A 71 -6.93 -26.12 35.59
N SER A 72 -7.85 -25.30 35.05
CA SER A 72 -8.21 -25.34 33.61
C SER A 72 -7.22 -24.62 32.73
N LEU A 73 -6.19 -23.99 33.26
CA LEU A 73 -5.19 -23.24 32.56
C LEU A 73 -4.21 -24.16 31.83
N ALA A 74 -4.02 -23.91 30.54
CA ALA A 74 -2.99 -24.52 29.72
C ALA A 74 -2.02 -23.47 29.16
N LEU A 75 -0.75 -23.82 29.09
CA LEU A 75 0.34 -22.99 28.59
C LEU A 75 0.89 -23.62 27.30
N PHE A 76 1.05 -22.78 26.29
CA PHE A 76 1.63 -23.17 25.02
C PHE A 76 2.89 -22.32 24.78
N SER A 77 4.04 -22.95 24.82
CA SER A 77 5.35 -22.28 24.75
C SER A 77 6.30 -23.00 23.81
N MET A 78 7.42 -22.37 23.57
CA MET A 78 8.62 -23.02 22.98
C MET A 78 9.57 -23.39 24.11
N TYR A 79 10.18 -24.56 24.07
CA TYR A 79 11.20 -24.93 25.05
C TYR A 79 12.44 -24.03 24.97
N ALA A 80 12.82 -23.61 23.76
CA ALA A 80 13.87 -22.63 23.50
C ALA A 80 13.55 -21.89 22.21
N LYS A 81 14.17 -20.73 21.98
CA LYS A 81 14.11 -20.06 20.68
C LYS A 81 14.94 -20.83 19.64
N LEU A 82 14.41 -20.88 18.41
CA LEU A 82 15.16 -21.44 17.29
C LEU A 82 16.36 -20.56 16.96
N SER A 83 17.57 -21.07 17.13
CA SER A 83 18.81 -20.39 16.82
C SER A 83 19.84 -21.42 16.35
N ASP A 84 20.60 -21.08 15.30
CA ASP A 84 21.75 -21.82 14.82
C ASP A 84 23.09 -21.19 15.31
N ARG A 85 22.99 -20.29 16.29
CA ARG A 85 24.12 -19.64 16.91
C ARG A 85 24.62 -20.48 18.10
N ALA A 86 25.89 -20.31 18.45
CA ALA A 86 26.48 -20.97 19.61
C ALA A 86 25.88 -20.50 20.97
N ASP A 87 25.15 -19.40 20.96
CA ASP A 87 24.53 -18.86 22.16
C ASP A 87 23.12 -19.46 22.33
N PRO A 88 22.82 -20.18 23.42
CA PRO A 88 21.50 -20.66 23.74
C PRO A 88 20.53 -19.47 23.94
N ALA A 89 19.31 -19.60 23.46
CA ALA A 89 18.29 -18.57 23.59
C ALA A 89 17.02 -19.13 24.21
N GLU A 90 16.61 -18.56 25.36
CA GLU A 90 15.43 -18.97 26.10
C GLU A 90 14.13 -18.40 25.48
N SER A 91 13.03 -19.11 25.64
CA SER A 91 11.68 -18.66 25.32
C SER A 91 10.92 -18.52 26.64
N LEU A 92 10.72 -17.30 27.10
CA LEU A 92 10.20 -16.99 28.44
C LEU A 92 8.77 -16.44 28.42
N LEU A 93 8.07 -16.59 27.29
CA LEU A 93 6.68 -16.19 27.12
C LEU A 93 5.82 -17.39 26.75
N ALA A 94 4.57 -17.38 27.16
CA ALA A 94 3.60 -18.41 26.82
C ALA A 94 2.29 -17.84 26.26
N THR A 95 1.66 -18.57 25.37
CA THR A 95 0.23 -18.40 25.06
C THR A 95 -0.57 -19.15 26.14
N THR A 96 -1.54 -18.49 26.76
CA THR A 96 -2.39 -19.07 27.79
C THR A 96 -3.77 -19.36 27.25
N VAL A 97 -4.35 -20.51 27.64
CA VAL A 97 -5.75 -20.83 27.34
C VAL A 97 -6.38 -21.47 28.57
N PHE A 98 -7.60 -21.05 28.91
CA PHE A 98 -8.35 -21.61 30.01
C PHE A 98 -9.86 -21.63 29.74
N SER A 99 -10.59 -22.42 30.51
CA SER A 99 -12.05 -22.51 30.43
C SER A 99 -12.72 -22.11 31.73
N LEU A 100 -13.93 -21.53 31.61
CA LEU A 100 -14.77 -21.06 32.72
C LEU A 100 -16.19 -21.56 32.61
N GLU A 101 -16.93 -21.49 33.71
CA GLU A 101 -18.40 -21.69 33.81
C GLU A 101 -18.90 -23.12 33.59
N THR A 102 -18.00 -24.11 33.60
CA THR A 102 -18.40 -25.50 33.52
C THR A 102 -17.50 -26.44 34.30
N GLU A 103 -18.09 -27.51 34.77
CA GLU A 103 -17.34 -28.71 35.15
C GLU A 103 -16.73 -29.34 33.88
N THR A 104 -15.39 -29.39 33.83
CA THR A 104 -14.63 -30.01 32.76
C THR A 104 -14.15 -31.37 33.24
N SER A 105 -14.51 -32.42 32.50
CA SER A 105 -14.10 -33.78 32.86
C SER A 105 -12.65 -34.05 32.41
N GLN A 106 -12.25 -33.54 31.25
CA GLN A 106 -10.95 -33.80 30.69
C GLN A 106 -10.51 -32.63 29.79
N ILE A 107 -9.21 -32.35 29.71
CA ILE A 107 -8.60 -31.37 28.82
C ILE A 107 -7.59 -32.07 27.93
N LEU A 108 -7.70 -31.83 26.62
CA LEU A 108 -6.75 -32.31 25.62
C LEU A 108 -5.92 -31.11 25.13
N LEU A 109 -4.62 -31.31 25.07
CA LEU A 109 -3.66 -30.30 24.59
C LEU A 109 -3.28 -30.51 23.11
N THR A 110 -3.79 -31.55 22.50
CA THR A 110 -3.60 -31.88 21.08
C THR A 110 -4.91 -32.30 20.42
N SER A 111 -4.93 -32.42 19.11
CA SER A 111 -6.06 -32.93 18.34
C SER A 111 -6.01 -34.46 18.09
N THR A 112 -5.02 -35.17 18.67
CA THR A 112 -4.77 -36.59 18.38
C THR A 112 -5.95 -37.50 18.76
N GLN A 113 -6.63 -37.19 19.87
CA GLN A 113 -7.75 -37.96 20.37
C GLN A 113 -9.13 -37.57 19.81
N VAL A 114 -9.22 -36.54 18.96
CA VAL A 114 -10.52 -36.10 18.37
C VAL A 114 -11.23 -37.21 17.60
N ASN A 115 -10.48 -38.02 16.86
CA ASN A 115 -11.07 -39.14 16.12
C ASN A 115 -11.53 -40.29 17.02
N ALA A 116 -10.90 -40.50 18.18
CA ALA A 116 -11.36 -41.46 19.19
C ALA A 116 -12.69 -40.99 19.78
N PHE A 117 -12.79 -39.73 20.18
CA PHE A 117 -14.02 -39.10 20.65
C PHE A 117 -15.18 -39.24 19.63
N ARG A 118 -14.95 -38.90 18.37
CA ARG A 118 -15.96 -39.02 17.29
C ARG A 118 -16.49 -40.45 17.11
N LYS A 119 -15.67 -41.42 17.41
CA LYS A 119 -16.04 -42.87 17.38
C LYS A 119 -16.62 -43.35 18.70
N GLY A 120 -16.87 -42.48 19.67
CA GLY A 120 -17.40 -42.84 20.99
C GLY A 120 -16.44 -43.66 21.85
N ARG A 121 -15.13 -43.58 21.57
CA ARG A 121 -14.08 -44.23 22.37
C ARG A 121 -13.67 -43.33 23.54
N PRO A 122 -13.21 -43.91 24.66
CA PRO A 122 -12.68 -43.17 25.79
C PRO A 122 -11.52 -42.28 25.35
N ILE A 123 -11.44 -41.10 25.96
CA ILE A 123 -10.33 -40.15 25.82
C ILE A 123 -9.74 -39.89 27.21
N GLU A 124 -8.49 -39.49 27.26
CA GLU A 124 -7.75 -39.23 28.50
C GLU A 124 -7.20 -37.79 28.48
N SER A 125 -7.16 -37.15 29.67
CA SER A 125 -6.53 -35.83 29.80
C SER A 125 -5.07 -35.87 29.39
N GLU A 126 -4.62 -34.80 28.77
CA GLU A 126 -3.22 -34.59 28.30
C GLU A 126 -2.55 -33.52 29.15
N PRO A 127 -1.94 -33.86 30.31
CA PRO A 127 -1.31 -32.83 31.16
C PRO A 127 -0.06 -32.20 30.56
N LEU A 128 0.63 -32.93 29.68
CA LEU A 128 1.83 -32.48 29.01
C LEU A 128 1.96 -33.16 27.63
N THR A 129 2.22 -32.34 26.61
CA THR A 129 2.56 -32.83 25.26
C THR A 129 3.72 -32.04 24.69
N LYS A 130 4.59 -32.71 23.93
CA LYS A 130 5.82 -32.14 23.37
C LYS A 130 5.92 -32.46 21.89
N GLY A 131 6.53 -31.58 21.13
CA GLY A 131 6.84 -31.84 19.72
C GLY A 131 5.62 -31.92 18.79
N ILE A 132 4.50 -31.38 19.19
CA ILE A 132 3.23 -31.44 18.45
C ILE A 132 2.47 -30.12 18.51
N ARG A 133 1.67 -29.84 17.49
CA ARG A 133 0.80 -28.67 17.45
C ARG A 133 -0.19 -28.64 18.58
N GLY A 134 -0.28 -27.50 19.27
CA GLY A 134 -1.15 -27.29 20.39
C GLY A 134 -2.64 -27.23 20.00
N SER A 135 -3.47 -27.76 20.87
CA SER A 135 -4.92 -27.56 20.87
C SER A 135 -5.38 -27.44 22.32
N TYR A 136 -6.47 -26.77 22.56
CA TYR A 136 -7.11 -26.72 23.86
C TYR A 136 -8.55 -27.19 23.68
N LEU A 137 -8.84 -28.43 24.05
CA LEU A 137 -10.14 -29.07 23.87
C LEU A 137 -10.67 -29.55 25.22
N VAL A 138 -11.84 -29.07 25.60
CA VAL A 138 -12.50 -29.44 26.84
C VAL A 138 -13.59 -30.46 26.56
N HIS A 139 -13.50 -31.59 27.23
CA HIS A 139 -14.54 -32.61 27.20
C HIS A 139 -15.59 -32.35 28.30
N LYS A 140 -16.83 -32.45 27.94
CA LYS A 140 -17.98 -32.16 28.79
C LYS A 140 -19.05 -33.25 28.67
N SER A 141 -19.41 -33.87 29.79
CA SER A 141 -20.57 -34.71 29.89
C SER A 141 -21.71 -33.87 30.45
N LEU A 142 -22.67 -33.51 29.62
CA LEU A 142 -23.76 -32.61 29.98
C LEU A 142 -25.09 -33.31 30.07
N THR A 143 -25.80 -33.12 31.18
CA THR A 143 -27.21 -33.47 31.29
C THR A 143 -28.03 -32.19 31.19
N LEU A 144 -28.83 -32.08 30.15
CA LEU A 144 -29.66 -30.91 29.86
C LEU A 144 -31.13 -31.25 30.05
N ARG A 145 -31.79 -30.64 31.01
CA ARG A 145 -33.25 -30.73 31.18
C ARG A 145 -33.98 -30.20 29.95
N ALA A 146 -35.28 -30.45 29.84
CA ALA A 146 -36.11 -29.84 28.81
C ALA A 146 -35.89 -28.32 28.74
N HIS A 147 -35.61 -27.80 27.54
CA HIS A 147 -35.39 -26.39 27.26
C HIS A 147 -34.23 -25.74 28.05
N GLN A 148 -33.36 -26.49 28.70
CA GLN A 148 -32.21 -25.99 29.45
C GLN A 148 -31.10 -25.59 28.53
N THR A 149 -30.43 -24.51 28.89
CA THR A 149 -29.20 -24.01 28.24
C THR A 149 -28.03 -24.13 29.22
N LYS A 150 -26.88 -24.57 28.72
CA LYS A 150 -25.58 -24.48 29.37
C LYS A 150 -24.67 -23.55 28.58
N VAL A 151 -23.89 -22.75 29.28
CA VAL A 151 -22.93 -21.79 28.72
C VAL A 151 -21.56 -22.10 29.27
N TRP A 152 -20.52 -21.87 28.54
CA TRP A 152 -19.13 -21.90 28.96
C TRP A 152 -18.27 -20.97 28.08
N SER A 153 -17.15 -20.51 28.63
CA SER A 153 -16.23 -19.67 27.96
C SER A 153 -14.85 -20.33 27.86
N ILE A 154 -14.16 -20.12 26.74
CA ILE A 154 -12.75 -20.43 26.54
C ILE A 154 -12.05 -19.11 26.25
N VAL A 155 -11.01 -18.82 27.00
CA VAL A 155 -10.26 -17.57 26.96
C VAL A 155 -8.83 -17.88 26.53
N ALA A 156 -8.31 -17.14 25.58
CA ALA A 156 -6.95 -17.31 25.04
C ALA A 156 -6.24 -15.96 24.92
N ASP A 157 -5.00 -15.90 25.39
CA ASP A 157 -4.17 -14.70 25.28
C ASP A 157 -2.71 -15.07 25.01
N ILE A 158 -1.94 -14.15 24.44
CA ILE A 158 -0.55 -14.37 24.00
C ILE A 158 0.45 -13.58 24.86
N ASP A 159 1.73 -13.91 24.71
CA ASP A 159 2.87 -13.17 25.27
C ASP A 159 2.82 -12.97 26.79
N LYS A 160 2.34 -13.99 27.53
CA LYS A 160 2.26 -13.95 28.99
C LYS A 160 3.57 -14.34 29.64
N THR A 161 4.01 -13.49 30.56
CA THR A 161 5.16 -13.74 31.43
C THR A 161 4.82 -14.67 32.57
N HIS A 162 5.82 -15.14 33.30
CA HIS A 162 5.59 -15.91 34.54
C HIS A 162 4.72 -15.14 35.56
N SER A 163 4.93 -13.83 35.70
CA SER A 163 4.15 -12.99 36.61
C SER A 163 2.69 -12.93 36.22
N ASP A 164 2.40 -12.76 34.93
CA ASP A 164 1.02 -12.74 34.39
C ASP A 164 0.33 -14.08 34.60
N ILE A 165 1.04 -15.18 34.43
CA ILE A 165 0.53 -16.54 34.62
C ILE A 165 0.21 -16.77 36.10
N CYS A 166 1.08 -16.37 37.03
CA CYS A 166 0.84 -16.46 38.48
C CYS A 166 -0.37 -15.62 38.90
N GLN A 167 -0.51 -14.43 38.35
CA GLN A 167 -1.69 -13.60 38.59
C GLN A 167 -2.96 -14.27 38.08
N LEU A 168 -2.93 -14.81 36.87
CA LEU A 168 -4.05 -15.51 36.25
C LEU A 168 -4.45 -16.76 37.06
N GLN A 169 -3.48 -17.52 37.59
CA GLN A 169 -3.76 -18.63 38.51
C GLN A 169 -4.49 -18.17 39.78
N SER A 170 -4.07 -17.03 40.35
CA SER A 170 -4.75 -16.45 41.51
C SER A 170 -6.19 -16.02 41.16
N GLU A 171 -6.41 -15.40 40.02
CA GLU A 171 -7.75 -15.03 39.52
C GLU A 171 -8.63 -16.28 39.27
N LEU A 172 -8.07 -17.35 38.70
CA LEU A 172 -8.74 -18.62 38.49
C LEU A 172 -9.12 -19.39 39.77
N SER A 173 -8.46 -19.10 40.91
CA SER A 173 -8.81 -19.68 42.19
C SER A 173 -10.19 -19.21 42.71
N VAL A 174 -10.70 -18.08 42.17
CA VAL A 174 -12.04 -17.53 42.49
C VAL A 174 -12.83 -17.29 41.18
N PRO A 175 -13.29 -18.36 40.51
CA PRO A 175 -13.86 -18.29 39.17
C PRO A 175 -15.03 -17.29 38.99
N ALA A 176 -15.87 -17.16 40.06
CA ALA A 176 -17.00 -16.24 40.03
C ALA A 176 -16.58 -14.77 39.84
N ASN A 177 -15.50 -14.36 40.50
CA ASN A 177 -14.98 -13.01 40.34
C ASN A 177 -14.35 -12.81 38.95
N LEU A 178 -13.68 -13.82 38.43
CA LEU A 178 -13.08 -13.78 37.12
C LEU A 178 -14.13 -13.66 36.01
N VAL A 179 -15.27 -14.38 36.13
CA VAL A 179 -16.39 -14.24 35.20
C VAL A 179 -16.92 -12.80 35.18
N LEU A 180 -17.12 -12.19 36.35
CA LEU A 180 -17.56 -10.79 36.44
C LEU A 180 -16.54 -9.81 35.85
N ALA A 181 -15.25 -10.00 36.12
CA ALA A 181 -14.18 -9.20 35.56
C ALA A 181 -14.10 -9.33 34.03
N LEU A 182 -14.31 -10.54 33.50
CA LEU A 182 -14.35 -10.82 32.09
C LEU A 182 -15.52 -10.10 31.40
N GLU A 183 -16.74 -10.20 31.95
CA GLU A 183 -17.91 -9.49 31.43
C GLU A 183 -17.71 -7.98 31.42
N LYS A 184 -17.18 -7.46 32.50
CA LYS A 184 -16.85 -6.03 32.57
C LYS A 184 -15.85 -5.61 31.50
N SER A 185 -14.76 -6.38 31.35
CA SER A 185 -13.72 -6.05 30.34
C SER A 185 -14.25 -6.14 28.89
N ILE A 186 -15.16 -7.07 28.58
CA ILE A 186 -15.84 -7.11 27.27
C ILE A 186 -16.69 -5.86 27.07
N ALA A 187 -17.47 -5.48 28.10
CA ALA A 187 -18.32 -4.29 28.01
C ALA A 187 -17.48 -3.00 27.88
N ASP A 188 -16.40 -2.88 28.63
CA ASP A 188 -15.48 -1.73 28.56
C ASP A 188 -14.88 -1.62 27.14
N ASN A 189 -14.44 -2.73 26.56
CA ASN A 189 -13.91 -2.80 25.19
C ASN A 189 -14.94 -2.38 24.13
N GLN A 190 -16.21 -2.82 24.29
CA GLN A 190 -17.29 -2.42 23.42
C GLN A 190 -17.61 -0.93 23.53
N ASN A 191 -17.64 -0.40 24.75
CA ASN A 191 -17.89 1.01 25.00
C ASN A 191 -16.77 1.90 24.44
N GLU A 192 -15.52 1.47 24.55
CA GLU A 192 -14.38 2.16 23.93
C GLU A 192 -14.55 2.24 22.41
N LEU A 193 -14.86 1.12 21.76
CA LEU A 193 -15.11 1.10 20.30
C LEU A 193 -16.27 2.05 19.93
N ILE A 194 -17.35 2.04 20.68
CA ILE A 194 -18.50 2.95 20.48
C ILE A 194 -18.04 4.41 20.58
N THR A 195 -17.24 4.73 21.58
CA THR A 195 -16.71 6.09 21.79
C THR A 195 -15.82 6.53 20.63
N LEU A 196 -14.88 5.70 20.21
CA LEU A 196 -14.00 5.96 19.07
C LEU A 196 -14.80 6.17 17.77
N MET A 197 -15.76 5.31 17.51
CA MET A 197 -16.60 5.41 16.30
C MET A 197 -17.55 6.62 16.35
N SER A 198 -18.03 7.01 17.52
CA SER A 198 -18.80 8.23 17.69
C SER A 198 -17.97 9.48 17.39
N GLY A 199 -16.73 9.52 17.87
CA GLY A 199 -15.79 10.61 17.56
C GLY A 199 -15.46 10.73 16.08
N ALA A 200 -15.48 9.62 15.35
CA ALA A 200 -15.22 9.55 13.91
C ALA A 200 -16.51 9.72 13.04
N ASP A 201 -17.61 10.18 13.62
CA ASP A 201 -18.90 10.38 12.91
C ASP A 201 -19.47 9.11 12.24
N ALA A 202 -19.23 7.95 12.84
CA ALA A 202 -19.67 6.67 12.28
C ALA A 202 -21.17 6.39 12.51
N TRP A 203 -21.79 7.05 13.48
CA TRP A 203 -23.18 6.83 13.84
C TRP A 203 -24.10 7.75 13.07
N GLN A 204 -24.66 7.23 11.98
CA GLN A 204 -25.68 7.93 11.20
C GLN A 204 -27.00 7.16 11.26
N ILE A 205 -28.06 7.83 11.70
CA ILE A 205 -29.39 7.26 11.80
C ILE A 205 -30.17 7.72 10.58
N THR A 206 -30.39 6.81 9.63
CA THR A 206 -31.16 7.06 8.42
C THR A 206 -32.41 6.16 8.40
N ALA A 207 -33.35 6.41 7.51
CA ALA A 207 -34.50 5.54 7.28
C ALA A 207 -34.08 4.19 6.64
N GLU A 208 -32.89 4.14 6.05
CA GLU A 208 -32.31 2.97 5.39
C GLU A 208 -31.22 2.33 6.27
N GLU A 209 -31.58 1.22 6.93
CA GLU A 209 -30.66 0.50 7.83
C GLU A 209 -29.37 0.06 7.13
N ASN A 210 -29.46 -0.43 5.89
CA ASN A 210 -28.28 -0.83 5.12
C ASN A 210 -27.32 0.34 4.86
N THR A 211 -27.83 1.54 4.59
CA THR A 211 -27.02 2.74 4.42
C THR A 211 -26.28 3.11 5.70
N SER A 212 -26.95 3.04 6.86
CA SER A 212 -26.34 3.30 8.17
C SER A 212 -25.26 2.28 8.50
N VAL A 213 -25.51 1.00 8.24
CA VAL A 213 -24.54 -0.10 8.47
C VAL A 213 -23.32 0.04 7.54
N HIS A 214 -23.52 0.33 6.27
CA HIS A 214 -22.43 0.55 5.31
C HIS A 214 -21.58 1.75 5.70
N HIS A 215 -22.19 2.85 6.13
CA HIS A 215 -21.45 4.01 6.61
C HIS A 215 -20.59 3.66 7.83
N TYR A 216 -21.17 3.02 8.84
CA TYR A 216 -20.45 2.57 10.03
C TYR A 216 -19.26 1.67 9.65
N ALA A 217 -19.51 0.66 8.80
CA ALA A 217 -18.48 -0.28 8.37
C ALA A 217 -17.35 0.44 7.61
N ASN A 218 -17.68 1.41 6.77
CA ASN A 218 -16.69 2.18 6.02
C ASN A 218 -15.83 3.07 6.94
N VAL A 219 -16.43 3.75 7.92
CA VAL A 219 -15.68 4.55 8.90
C VAL A 219 -14.78 3.65 9.75
N LEU A 220 -15.31 2.53 10.26
CA LEU A 220 -14.51 1.54 11.00
C LEU A 220 -13.32 1.04 10.18
N PHE A 221 -13.54 0.65 8.93
CA PHE A 221 -12.48 0.20 8.02
C PHE A 221 -11.39 1.23 7.83
N ASN A 222 -11.74 2.50 7.60
CA ASN A 222 -10.77 3.56 7.40
C ASN A 222 -9.98 3.88 8.68
N ASN A 223 -10.62 3.88 9.85
CA ASN A 223 -9.94 4.07 11.12
C ASN A 223 -9.00 2.89 11.45
N MET A 224 -9.42 1.65 11.22
CA MET A 224 -8.56 0.48 11.42
C MET A 224 -7.29 0.49 10.55
N ARG A 225 -7.32 1.14 9.40
CA ARG A 225 -6.20 1.19 8.46
C ARG A 225 -5.42 2.50 8.51
N GLY A 226 -6.10 3.63 8.69
CA GLY A 226 -5.50 4.96 8.72
C GLY A 226 -5.05 5.41 10.10
N GLY A 227 -5.57 4.77 11.14
CA GLY A 227 -5.33 5.13 12.55
C GLY A 227 -6.55 5.74 13.22
N VAL A 228 -6.43 5.99 14.50
CA VAL A 228 -7.50 6.50 15.36
C VAL A 228 -7.05 7.76 16.07
N PHE A 229 -7.86 8.80 16.01
CA PHE A 229 -7.72 10.02 16.82
C PHE A 229 -8.44 9.85 18.15
N GLU A 230 -7.79 9.24 19.13
CA GLU A 230 -8.41 8.87 20.41
C GLU A 230 -8.93 10.08 21.21
N ASN A 231 -8.18 11.16 21.22
CA ASN A 231 -8.51 12.39 21.92
C ASN A 231 -8.99 13.51 20.98
N GLY A 232 -9.43 13.16 19.76
CA GLY A 232 -9.84 14.12 18.74
C GLY A 232 -8.72 15.10 18.40
N TYR A 233 -8.95 16.40 18.65
CA TYR A 233 -7.97 17.45 18.38
C TYR A 233 -7.07 17.79 19.58
N MET A 234 -7.22 17.12 20.72
CA MET A 234 -6.43 17.39 21.91
C MET A 234 -5.12 16.60 21.87
N LEU A 235 -4.03 17.28 22.17
CA LEU A 235 -2.66 16.79 22.11
C LEU A 235 -2.02 16.77 23.50
N GLU A 236 -1.22 15.75 23.75
CA GLU A 236 -0.40 15.64 24.97
C GLU A 236 0.99 16.24 24.71
N LYS A 237 1.40 17.20 25.56
CA LYS A 237 2.69 17.87 25.45
C LYS A 237 3.87 16.90 25.36
N ALA A 238 3.88 15.89 26.21
CA ALA A 238 4.97 14.92 26.28
C ALA A 238 5.16 14.18 24.93
N ASP A 239 4.07 13.76 24.28
CA ASP A 239 4.15 13.07 22.98
C ASP A 239 4.55 14.03 21.85
N VAL A 240 4.02 15.27 21.84
CA VAL A 240 4.39 16.30 20.87
C VAL A 240 5.89 16.59 20.94
N VAL A 241 6.43 16.89 22.13
CA VAL A 241 7.86 17.18 22.33
C VAL A 241 8.71 15.99 21.90
N LYS A 242 8.40 14.79 22.39
CA LYS A 242 9.13 13.56 22.02
C LYS A 242 9.13 13.30 20.51
N THR A 243 7.99 13.53 19.85
CA THR A 243 7.87 13.33 18.39
C THR A 243 8.69 14.37 17.63
N MET A 244 8.59 15.64 17.98
CA MET A 244 9.36 16.71 17.34
C MET A 244 10.86 16.60 17.61
N GLU A 245 11.27 16.17 18.80
CA GLU A 245 12.68 15.92 19.15
C GLU A 245 13.28 14.80 18.29
N LYS A 246 12.53 13.71 18.08
CA LYS A 246 12.93 12.64 17.18
C LYS A 246 13.01 13.08 15.73
N ALA A 247 12.17 14.03 15.32
CA ALA A 247 12.20 14.58 13.97
C ALA A 247 13.37 15.54 13.80
N ASN A 248 13.52 16.52 14.72
CA ASN A 248 14.56 17.54 14.64
C ASN A 248 14.92 18.09 16.03
N SER A 249 15.94 17.49 16.64
CA SER A 249 16.42 17.88 17.98
C SER A 249 16.93 19.33 18.08
N GLN A 250 17.46 19.88 16.97
CA GLN A 250 17.96 21.26 16.96
C GLN A 250 16.81 22.27 17.00
N VAL A 251 15.70 22.03 16.31
CA VAL A 251 14.52 22.90 16.36
C VAL A 251 13.93 22.89 17.75
N VAL A 252 13.78 21.72 18.37
CA VAL A 252 13.27 21.62 19.75
C VAL A 252 14.21 22.34 20.72
N GLY A 253 15.53 22.18 20.59
CA GLY A 253 16.53 22.87 21.41
C GLY A 253 16.47 24.39 21.31
N ARG A 254 16.18 24.94 20.11
CA ARG A 254 16.02 26.39 19.90
C ARG A 254 14.73 26.97 20.49
N HIS A 255 13.72 26.13 20.70
CA HIS A 255 12.37 26.53 21.10
C HIS A 255 11.95 25.95 22.47
N GLN A 256 12.88 25.75 23.39
CA GLN A 256 12.55 25.20 24.72
C GLN A 256 11.51 26.05 25.47
N ASP A 257 11.66 27.39 25.45
CA ASP A 257 10.70 28.30 26.06
C ASP A 257 9.30 28.19 25.46
N PHE A 258 9.19 27.89 24.17
CA PHE A 258 7.91 27.66 23.53
C PHE A 258 7.22 26.41 24.09
N PHE A 259 7.95 25.32 24.24
CA PHE A 259 7.40 24.08 24.79
C PHE A 259 7.09 24.20 26.31
N GLU A 260 7.89 24.95 27.05
CA GLU A 260 7.63 25.21 28.48
C GLU A 260 6.31 25.96 28.70
N GLN A 261 5.96 26.88 27.80
CA GLN A 261 4.75 27.69 27.88
C GLN A 261 3.48 26.94 27.42
N LEU A 262 3.60 25.76 26.82
CA LEU A 262 2.45 24.90 26.47
C LEU A 262 1.93 24.21 27.75
N GLY A 263 0.61 24.13 27.91
CA GLY A 263 -0.02 23.28 28.92
C GLY A 263 0.28 21.79 28.70
N ASP A 264 -0.05 20.96 29.69
CA ASP A 264 0.13 19.50 29.54
C ASP A 264 -0.75 18.92 28.44
N VAL A 265 -1.94 19.51 28.24
CA VAL A 265 -2.88 19.16 27.16
C VAL A 265 -3.36 20.46 26.49
N PHE A 266 -3.35 20.50 25.17
CA PHE A 266 -3.74 21.65 24.34
C PHE A 266 -4.29 21.18 23.00
N SER A 267 -4.91 22.09 22.22
CA SER A 267 -5.46 21.74 20.91
C SER A 267 -4.40 21.80 19.80
N HIS A 268 -4.59 21.02 18.75
CA HIS A 268 -3.74 21.09 17.55
C HIS A 268 -3.74 22.51 16.94
N SER A 269 -4.88 23.18 16.90
CA SER A 269 -4.97 24.57 16.41
C SER A 269 -4.16 25.55 17.26
N GLU A 270 -4.10 25.36 18.57
CA GLU A 270 -3.26 26.15 19.47
C GLU A 270 -1.77 25.93 19.18
N LEU A 271 -1.35 24.66 18.99
CA LEU A 271 0.04 24.34 18.63
C LEU A 271 0.47 25.09 17.36
N VAL A 272 -0.31 24.96 16.28
CA VAL A 272 0.00 25.60 15.00
C VAL A 272 -0.01 27.11 15.10
N SER A 273 -1.01 27.70 15.77
CA SER A 273 -1.11 29.16 15.93
C SER A 273 0.08 29.73 16.71
N ARG A 274 0.48 29.10 17.81
CA ARG A 274 1.64 29.52 18.60
C ARG A 274 2.95 29.31 17.83
N ALA A 275 3.09 28.22 17.07
CA ALA A 275 4.26 27.98 16.23
C ALA A 275 4.39 29.07 15.16
N LYS A 276 3.30 29.44 14.47
CA LYS A 276 3.30 30.57 13.52
C LYS A 276 3.73 31.88 14.14
N ALA A 277 3.35 32.14 15.39
CA ALA A 277 3.74 33.36 16.11
C ALA A 277 5.25 33.45 16.40
N THR A 278 5.99 32.34 16.39
CA THR A 278 7.47 32.36 16.53
C THR A 278 8.18 32.84 15.29
N GLY A 279 7.55 32.76 14.09
CA GLY A 279 8.18 33.06 12.81
C GLY A 279 9.17 32.01 12.31
N ASP A 280 9.37 30.89 13.04
CA ASP A 280 10.26 29.79 12.60
C ASP A 280 9.48 28.80 11.72
N SER A 281 9.78 28.78 10.42
CA SER A 281 9.17 27.89 9.45
C SER A 281 9.35 26.40 9.76
N GLN A 282 10.48 26.03 10.41
CA GLN A 282 10.76 24.64 10.79
C GLN A 282 9.83 24.16 11.90
N LEU A 283 9.61 25.01 12.92
CA LEU A 283 8.68 24.71 13.99
C LEU A 283 7.23 24.64 13.46
N VAL A 284 6.86 25.54 12.55
CA VAL A 284 5.54 25.52 11.89
C VAL A 284 5.34 24.24 11.09
N ARG A 285 6.34 23.81 10.30
CA ARG A 285 6.29 22.56 9.55
C ARG A 285 6.09 21.36 10.48
N LEU A 286 6.89 21.22 11.52
CA LEU A 286 6.78 20.13 12.48
C LEU A 286 5.41 20.11 13.17
N SER A 287 4.85 21.29 13.45
CA SER A 287 3.52 21.41 14.06
C SER A 287 2.41 20.92 13.12
N TYR A 288 2.50 21.20 11.82
CA TYR A 288 1.56 20.67 10.84
C TYR A 288 1.76 19.17 10.59
N GLU A 289 3.00 18.67 10.58
CA GLU A 289 3.26 17.25 10.36
C GLU A 289 2.87 16.35 11.54
N TYR A 290 2.65 16.91 12.72
CA TYR A 290 2.25 16.12 13.88
C TYR A 290 0.82 15.63 13.74
N LEU A 291 0.64 14.30 13.85
CA LEU A 291 -0.65 13.61 13.83
C LEU A 291 -0.76 12.70 15.06
N PRO A 292 -1.74 12.92 15.96
CA PRO A 292 -1.92 12.13 17.18
C PRO A 292 -2.67 10.82 16.91
N LEU A 293 -2.15 10.03 15.98
CA LEU A 293 -2.76 8.78 15.54
C LEU A 293 -2.16 7.60 16.30
N THR A 294 -3.03 6.68 16.71
CA THR A 294 -2.67 5.35 17.16
C THR A 294 -3.24 4.29 16.24
N PHE A 295 -2.70 3.08 16.31
CA PHE A 295 -3.18 1.93 15.57
C PHE A 295 -3.07 2.04 14.04
N GLY A 296 -2.55 3.15 13.49
CA GLY A 296 -2.43 3.33 12.05
C GLY A 296 -1.51 2.29 11.43
N ARG A 297 -2.08 1.38 10.64
CA ARG A 297 -1.35 0.37 9.87
C ARG A 297 -1.99 0.19 8.53
N ARG A 298 -1.35 0.69 7.48
CA ARG A 298 -1.79 0.47 6.12
C ARG A 298 -0.68 -0.16 5.28
N HIS A 299 -0.87 -1.42 5.01
CA HIS A 299 -0.09 -2.19 4.06
C HIS A 299 -1.05 -2.80 3.09
N GLY A 300 -0.96 -2.90 1.90
CA GLY A 300 -1.87 -3.55 0.96
C GLY A 300 -2.88 -4.54 1.58
N ASP A 301 -3.28 -5.54 0.87
CA ASP A 301 -4.25 -6.53 1.36
C ASP A 301 -3.65 -7.48 2.39
N PRO A 302 -4.47 -8.08 3.28
CA PRO A 302 -4.02 -9.14 4.18
C PRO A 302 -3.39 -10.35 3.46
N SER A 303 -3.68 -10.52 2.16
CA SER A 303 -3.09 -11.55 1.30
C SER A 303 -1.63 -11.26 0.92
N ARG A 304 -1.09 -10.11 1.28
CA ARG A 304 0.30 -9.71 0.99
C ARG A 304 1.19 -9.92 2.20
N PRO A 305 1.73 -11.12 2.44
CA PRO A 305 2.47 -11.46 3.65
C PRO A 305 3.85 -10.79 3.73
N TRP A 306 4.35 -10.22 2.65
CA TRP A 306 5.62 -9.47 2.59
C TRP A 306 5.53 -8.06 3.17
N ASN A 307 4.34 -7.53 3.43
CA ASN A 307 4.18 -6.25 4.10
C ASN A 307 4.36 -6.41 5.62
N HIS A 308 5.53 -6.09 6.13
CA HIS A 308 5.91 -6.25 7.53
C HIS A 308 5.71 -4.96 8.36
N TYR A 309 4.52 -4.39 8.31
CA TYR A 309 4.18 -3.26 9.18
C TYR A 309 3.74 -3.75 10.56
N GLU A 310 4.25 -3.10 11.60
CA GLU A 310 3.90 -3.41 12.98
C GLU A 310 2.76 -2.52 13.48
N ILE A 311 1.89 -3.09 14.31
CA ILE A 311 0.96 -2.34 15.15
C ILE A 311 1.61 -2.22 16.53
N LYS A 312 2.02 -1.00 16.90
CA LYS A 312 2.59 -0.71 18.21
C LYS A 312 1.58 0.07 19.03
N LEU A 313 1.00 -0.55 20.04
CA LEU A 313 0.02 0.06 20.93
C LEU A 313 0.62 0.44 22.29
N LYS A 314 1.69 -0.23 22.68
CA LYS A 314 2.36 -0.05 23.96
C LYS A 314 3.88 -0.02 23.75
N ASP A 315 4.57 0.72 24.60
CA ASP A 315 6.02 0.72 24.66
C ASP A 315 6.57 -0.48 25.46
N GLU A 316 7.88 -0.53 25.65
CA GLU A 316 8.56 -1.60 26.40
C GLU A 316 8.16 -1.65 27.89
N ASN A 317 7.63 -0.55 28.43
CA ASN A 317 7.14 -0.46 29.80
C ASN A 317 5.65 -0.80 29.92
N GLY A 318 4.98 -1.07 28.80
CA GLY A 318 3.54 -1.34 28.74
C GLY A 318 2.67 -0.07 28.73
N GLU A 319 3.28 1.11 28.59
CA GLU A 319 2.54 2.36 28.47
C GLU A 319 2.01 2.55 27.06
N ARG A 320 0.83 3.19 26.92
CA ARG A 320 0.18 3.42 25.64
C ARG A 320 1.03 4.31 24.74
N LEU A 321 1.09 3.95 23.48
CA LEU A 321 1.94 4.59 22.48
C LEU A 321 1.12 5.05 21.27
N LEU A 322 1.24 6.34 20.92
CA LEU A 322 0.78 6.81 19.62
C LEU A 322 1.78 6.36 18.54
N SER A 323 1.30 5.60 17.56
CA SER A 323 2.13 5.09 16.49
C SER A 323 1.28 4.76 15.26
N TYR A 324 1.80 5.08 14.09
CA TYR A 324 1.25 4.66 12.82
C TYR A 324 2.38 4.41 11.82
N GLN A 325 2.16 3.49 10.91
CA GLN A 325 3.01 3.27 9.76
C GLN A 325 2.20 2.68 8.62
N GLY A 326 2.56 3.01 7.41
CA GLY A 326 1.86 2.50 6.25
C GLY A 326 2.63 2.75 4.96
N ASN A 327 2.32 1.95 3.94
CA ASN A 327 2.75 2.23 2.60
C ASN A 327 2.20 3.61 2.19
N TRP A 328 3.07 4.50 1.71
CA TRP A 328 2.69 5.83 1.27
C TRP A 328 1.55 5.77 0.26
N ARG A 329 1.60 4.84 -0.67
CA ARG A 329 0.58 4.59 -1.68
C ARG A 329 -0.82 4.38 -1.10
N ASP A 330 -0.93 3.71 0.04
CA ASP A 330 -2.20 3.21 0.56
C ASP A 330 -2.77 4.01 1.73
N ILE A 331 -1.92 4.49 2.66
CA ILE A 331 -2.39 5.12 3.90
C ILE A 331 -3.20 6.40 3.65
N PHE A 332 -2.82 7.17 2.63
CA PHE A 332 -3.51 8.42 2.29
C PHE A 332 -4.94 8.19 1.76
N GLN A 333 -5.25 7.01 1.21
CA GLN A 333 -6.63 6.65 0.86
C GLN A 333 -7.54 6.63 2.09
N ASN A 334 -7.04 6.12 3.20
CA ASN A 334 -7.78 6.08 4.45
C ASN A 334 -7.84 7.46 5.10
N TRP A 335 -6.77 8.23 5.04
CA TRP A 335 -6.73 9.61 5.55
C TRP A 335 -7.64 10.56 4.77
N GLU A 336 -7.83 10.37 3.47
CA GLU A 336 -8.82 11.14 2.70
C GLU A 336 -10.23 10.94 3.27
N ALA A 337 -10.62 9.72 3.57
CA ALA A 337 -11.91 9.43 4.20
C ALA A 337 -11.98 9.99 5.63
N MET A 338 -10.92 9.84 6.44
CA MET A 338 -10.86 10.37 7.80
C MET A 338 -10.89 11.90 7.85
N ALA A 339 -10.39 12.58 6.83
CA ALA A 339 -10.43 14.05 6.72
C ALA A 339 -11.86 14.61 6.70
N LEU A 340 -12.87 13.83 6.33
CA LEU A 340 -14.27 14.23 6.40
C LEU A 340 -14.79 14.24 7.83
N SER A 341 -14.30 13.34 8.70
CA SER A 341 -14.63 13.31 10.13
C SER A 341 -13.78 14.28 10.94
N TYR A 342 -12.55 14.51 10.51
CA TYR A 342 -11.57 15.36 11.20
C TYR A 342 -10.99 16.44 10.27
N PRO A 343 -11.80 17.38 9.76
CA PRO A 343 -11.33 18.37 8.77
C PRO A 343 -10.21 19.28 9.29
N GLY A 344 -10.08 19.51 10.59
CA GLY A 344 -8.98 20.29 11.16
C GLY A 344 -7.58 19.69 10.95
N PHE A 345 -7.48 18.40 10.57
CA PHE A 345 -6.21 17.77 10.20
C PHE A 345 -5.94 17.72 8.68
N ILE A 346 -6.79 18.31 7.82
CA ILE A 346 -6.57 18.30 6.36
C ILE A 346 -5.19 18.89 6.01
N LYS A 347 -4.81 19.99 6.64
CA LYS A 347 -3.50 20.66 6.42
C LYS A 347 -2.35 19.76 6.88
N SER A 348 -2.53 19.01 7.95
CA SER A 348 -1.55 18.05 8.45
C SER A 348 -1.38 16.86 7.48
N PHE A 349 -2.47 16.34 6.92
CA PHE A 349 -2.42 15.32 5.88
C PHE A 349 -1.72 15.83 4.62
N ILE A 350 -2.04 17.06 4.17
CA ILE A 350 -1.35 17.68 3.04
C ILE A 350 0.15 17.80 3.33
N SER A 351 0.53 18.29 4.51
CA SER A 351 1.94 18.46 4.91
C SER A 351 2.70 17.13 4.91
N LYS A 352 2.15 16.11 5.55
CA LYS A 352 2.74 14.76 5.51
C LYS A 352 2.86 14.22 4.08
N PHE A 353 1.85 14.45 3.26
CA PHE A 353 1.82 13.98 1.89
C PHE A 353 2.92 14.63 1.03
N VAL A 354 2.95 15.97 1.01
CA VAL A 354 3.88 16.69 0.13
C VAL A 354 5.32 16.66 0.63
N ASN A 355 5.56 16.64 1.95
CA ASN A 355 6.91 16.58 2.51
C ASN A 355 7.59 15.22 2.28
N ALA A 356 6.80 14.17 2.07
CA ALA A 356 7.29 12.88 1.63
C ALA A 356 7.66 12.84 0.14
N SER A 357 7.30 13.85 -0.67
CA SER A 357 7.64 13.86 -2.09
C SER A 357 9.07 14.33 -2.33
N THR A 358 9.71 13.76 -3.36
CA THR A 358 11.08 14.05 -3.77
C THR A 358 11.14 15.24 -4.73
N VAL A 359 12.36 15.75 -4.98
CA VAL A 359 12.60 16.89 -5.89
C VAL A 359 12.16 16.61 -7.32
N ASP A 360 12.12 15.36 -7.72
CA ASP A 360 11.74 14.92 -9.07
C ASP A 360 10.27 14.46 -9.20
N GLY A 361 9.48 14.64 -8.14
CA GLY A 361 8.04 14.48 -8.17
C GLY A 361 7.54 13.06 -7.92
N TYR A 362 8.30 12.27 -7.18
CA TYR A 362 7.94 10.91 -6.76
C TYR A 362 7.92 10.76 -5.24
N ASN A 363 7.61 9.60 -4.73
CA ASN A 363 7.48 9.36 -3.29
C ASN A 363 8.24 8.13 -2.82
N PRO A 364 8.72 8.15 -1.57
CA PRO A 364 9.30 6.98 -0.92
C PRO A 364 8.22 5.93 -0.61
N TYR A 365 8.67 4.79 -0.12
CA TYR A 365 7.81 3.64 0.12
C TYR A 365 6.88 3.79 1.32
N ARG A 366 7.39 4.29 2.46
CA ARG A 366 6.70 4.21 3.74
C ARG A 366 6.59 5.55 4.44
N ILE A 367 5.42 5.76 5.07
CA ILE A 367 5.15 6.85 6.02
C ILE A 367 5.02 6.27 7.41
N THR A 368 5.69 6.90 8.37
CA THR A 368 5.60 6.57 9.79
C THR A 368 5.34 7.82 10.64
N LYS A 369 5.04 7.62 11.91
CA LYS A 369 4.96 8.74 12.86
C LYS A 369 6.28 9.52 12.94
N ASP A 370 7.41 8.80 12.87
CA ASP A 370 8.75 9.35 12.99
C ASP A 370 9.31 9.90 11.64
N GLY A 371 8.55 9.86 10.54
CA GLY A 371 8.95 10.43 9.25
C GLY A 371 8.70 9.51 8.06
N VAL A 372 9.56 9.63 7.04
CA VAL A 372 9.52 8.84 5.81
C VAL A 372 10.62 7.77 5.81
N ASP A 373 10.39 6.70 5.07
CA ASP A 373 11.35 5.62 4.91
C ASP A 373 11.25 5.01 3.50
N TRP A 374 12.31 4.35 3.04
CA TRP A 374 12.39 3.73 1.71
C TRP A 374 12.98 2.33 1.79
N GLU A 375 12.66 1.52 0.81
CA GLU A 375 13.23 0.18 0.68
C GLU A 375 14.62 0.24 0.06
N LEU A 376 15.48 -0.67 0.50
CA LEU A 376 16.73 -1.00 -0.16
C LEU A 376 16.51 -2.28 -0.98
N LEU A 377 17.09 -2.34 -2.18
CA LEU A 377 17.02 -3.53 -3.00
C LEU A 377 17.84 -4.67 -2.35
N GLU A 378 17.18 -5.78 -2.07
CA GLU A 378 17.80 -7.00 -1.58
C GLU A 378 17.85 -8.00 -2.73
N ALA A 379 19.06 -8.37 -3.18
CA ALA A 379 19.27 -9.19 -4.37
C ALA A 379 18.59 -10.57 -4.30
N ASP A 380 18.44 -11.11 -3.10
CA ASP A 380 17.87 -12.44 -2.84
C ASP A 380 16.35 -12.39 -2.56
N ASP A 381 15.74 -11.21 -2.47
CA ASP A 381 14.30 -11.04 -2.27
C ASP A 381 13.61 -10.53 -3.55
N PRO A 382 12.89 -11.40 -4.27
CA PRO A 382 12.15 -10.98 -5.48
C PRO A 382 11.03 -9.98 -5.20
N TRP A 383 10.71 -9.72 -3.93
CA TRP A 383 9.69 -8.77 -3.49
C TRP A 383 10.29 -7.43 -3.07
N SER A 384 11.59 -7.35 -2.84
CA SER A 384 12.31 -6.10 -2.63
C SER A 384 12.44 -5.37 -3.96
N ASN A 385 11.49 -4.55 -4.28
CA ASN A 385 11.53 -3.76 -5.50
C ASN A 385 11.39 -2.29 -5.15
N ILE A 386 12.39 -1.50 -5.49
CA ILE A 386 12.37 -0.06 -5.31
C ILE A 386 11.16 0.50 -6.03
N GLY A 387 10.15 0.90 -5.25
CA GLY A 387 8.94 1.54 -5.72
C GLY A 387 9.16 3.05 -5.78
N TYR A 388 9.01 3.64 -6.97
CA TYR A 388 9.04 5.08 -7.15
C TYR A 388 7.66 5.53 -7.61
N TRP A 389 6.89 6.06 -6.69
CA TRP A 389 5.45 6.25 -6.83
C TRP A 389 5.13 7.70 -7.23
N GLY A 390 4.19 7.90 -8.14
CA GLY A 390 3.86 9.22 -8.63
C GLY A 390 2.40 9.49 -8.96
N ASP A 391 1.58 8.47 -9.22
CA ASP A 391 0.17 8.66 -9.61
C ASP A 391 -0.66 9.22 -8.47
N HIS A 392 -0.42 8.77 -7.24
CA HIS A 392 -1.11 9.23 -6.04
C HIS A 392 -0.91 10.72 -5.77
N GLN A 393 0.19 11.32 -6.22
CA GLN A 393 0.37 12.76 -6.11
C GLN A 393 -0.64 13.54 -6.94
N ILE A 394 -0.99 13.04 -8.11
CA ILE A 394 -2.01 13.67 -8.95
C ILE A 394 -3.43 13.39 -8.43
N ILE A 395 -3.65 12.28 -7.77
CA ILE A 395 -4.99 11.84 -7.37
C ILE A 395 -5.28 12.21 -5.92
N TYR A 396 -4.49 11.71 -4.96
CA TYR A 396 -4.77 11.97 -3.54
C TYR A 396 -4.39 13.36 -3.08
N LEU A 397 -3.30 13.94 -3.60
CA LEU A 397 -3.01 15.34 -3.36
C LEU A 397 -4.17 16.21 -3.85
N LEU A 398 -4.68 15.95 -5.05
CA LEU A 398 -5.85 16.67 -5.58
C LEU A 398 -7.05 16.57 -4.63
N LYS A 399 -7.37 15.37 -4.15
CA LYS A 399 -8.50 15.14 -3.24
C LYS A 399 -8.35 15.90 -1.93
N PHE A 400 -7.16 15.93 -1.34
CA PHE A 400 -6.88 16.73 -0.14
C PHE A 400 -6.96 18.24 -0.42
N LEU A 401 -6.47 18.71 -1.56
CA LEU A 401 -6.58 20.12 -1.95
C LEU A 401 -8.04 20.53 -2.20
N GLU A 402 -8.83 19.67 -2.84
CA GLU A 402 -10.29 19.90 -3.01
C GLU A 402 -11.03 19.91 -1.67
N LEU A 403 -10.64 19.07 -0.70
CA LEU A 403 -11.20 19.12 0.65
C LEU A 403 -10.77 20.41 1.38
N ALA A 404 -9.51 20.80 1.29
CA ALA A 404 -9.03 22.05 1.89
C ALA A 404 -9.74 23.28 1.28
N ASP A 405 -9.93 23.32 -0.03
CA ASP A 405 -10.69 24.38 -0.71
C ASP A 405 -12.15 24.46 -0.23
N LYS A 406 -12.74 23.30 0.08
CA LYS A 406 -14.14 23.17 0.53
C LYS A 406 -14.34 23.58 1.98
N PHE A 407 -13.40 23.21 2.87
CA PHE A 407 -13.53 23.45 4.30
C PHE A 407 -12.85 24.76 4.76
N GLU A 408 -11.66 25.09 4.23
CA GLU A 408 -10.81 26.18 4.71
C GLU A 408 -10.02 26.83 3.56
N GLN A 409 -10.72 27.40 2.57
CA GLN A 409 -10.13 27.97 1.36
C GLN A 409 -9.08 29.05 1.64
N SER A 410 -9.31 29.93 2.63
CA SER A 410 -8.38 30.99 3.00
C SER A 410 -7.01 30.44 3.45
N ASP A 411 -7.06 29.37 4.22
CA ASP A 411 -5.85 28.72 4.74
C ASP A 411 -5.09 28.01 3.62
N LEU A 412 -5.81 27.36 2.68
CA LEU A 412 -5.19 26.77 1.51
C LEU A 412 -4.43 27.81 0.68
N ILE A 413 -5.02 29.00 0.49
CA ILE A 413 -4.38 30.11 -0.25
C ILE A 413 -3.13 30.60 0.49
N GLU A 414 -3.16 30.73 1.82
CA GLU A 414 -1.98 31.09 2.63
C GLU A 414 -0.84 30.07 2.46
N LEU A 415 -1.17 28.78 2.42
CA LEU A 415 -0.17 27.71 2.24
C LEU A 415 0.52 27.76 0.87
N LEU A 416 -0.15 28.30 -0.17
CA LEU A 416 0.44 28.41 -1.52
C LEU A 416 1.70 29.28 -1.56
N GLU A 417 1.85 30.25 -0.66
CA GLU A 417 2.99 31.18 -0.62
C GLU A 417 3.88 31.00 0.62
N SER A 418 3.44 30.21 1.62
CA SER A 418 4.17 29.99 2.86
C SER A 418 5.27 28.95 2.71
N ASP A 419 6.52 29.32 2.96
CA ASP A 419 7.69 28.42 2.91
C ASP A 419 7.76 27.52 4.17
N ILE A 420 6.84 26.56 4.27
CA ILE A 420 6.69 25.62 5.41
C ILE A 420 6.67 24.15 4.97
N PHE A 421 7.08 23.87 3.76
CA PHE A 421 7.14 22.49 3.23
C PHE A 421 8.57 22.15 2.84
N SER A 422 8.83 20.85 2.64
CA SER A 422 10.14 20.32 2.33
C SER A 422 10.08 19.21 1.28
N TYR A 423 11.22 18.65 0.93
CA TYR A 423 11.36 17.49 0.05
C TYR A 423 12.02 16.33 0.79
N ALA A 424 11.54 15.11 0.56
CA ALA A 424 12.28 13.92 0.93
C ALA A 424 13.51 13.76 0.04
N ASN A 425 14.66 13.51 0.64
CA ASN A 425 15.94 13.34 -0.05
C ASN A 425 16.28 11.86 -0.19
N VAL A 426 15.47 11.17 -0.99
CA VAL A 426 15.56 9.72 -1.20
C VAL A 426 16.78 9.44 -2.10
N PRO A 427 17.59 8.39 -1.81
CA PRO A 427 18.80 8.08 -2.58
C PRO A 427 18.50 7.33 -3.88
N TYR A 428 17.44 7.72 -4.56
CA TYR A 428 17.08 7.20 -5.88
C TYR A 428 17.20 8.30 -6.90
N GLU A 429 17.95 8.04 -7.96
CA GLU A 429 18.15 8.94 -9.07
C GLU A 429 17.60 8.34 -10.36
N LEU A 430 16.91 9.14 -11.15
CA LEU A 430 16.43 8.71 -12.45
C LEU A 430 17.53 8.86 -13.50
N CYS A 431 17.73 7.82 -14.29
CA CYS A 431 18.71 7.81 -15.36
C CYS A 431 18.46 8.93 -16.39
N GLY A 432 19.49 9.22 -17.19
CA GLY A 432 19.41 10.20 -18.28
C GLY A 432 18.46 9.77 -19.41
N VAL A 433 18.18 10.67 -20.35
CA VAL A 433 17.22 10.47 -21.45
C VAL A 433 17.47 9.17 -22.23
N GLN A 434 18.74 8.87 -22.51
CA GLN A 434 19.09 7.66 -23.27
C GLN A 434 18.67 6.39 -22.51
N GLY A 435 18.97 6.30 -21.20
CA GLY A 435 18.59 5.17 -20.36
C GLY A 435 17.07 4.96 -20.29
N LEU A 436 16.28 6.06 -20.25
CA LEU A 436 14.83 5.97 -20.28
C LEU A 436 14.29 5.29 -21.56
N PHE A 437 14.94 5.48 -22.70
CA PHE A 437 14.51 4.86 -23.96
C PHE A 437 15.13 3.48 -24.17
N ASP A 438 16.36 3.24 -23.70
CA ASP A 438 17.07 1.98 -23.91
C ASP A 438 16.52 0.88 -23.00
N ASN A 439 16.26 1.18 -21.73
CA ASN A 439 15.71 0.23 -20.78
C ASN A 439 14.62 0.86 -19.87
N PRO A 440 13.44 1.14 -20.40
CA PRO A 440 12.39 1.86 -19.69
C PRO A 440 11.79 1.08 -18.49
N LYS A 441 12.22 -0.17 -18.27
CA LYS A 441 11.81 -0.99 -17.10
C LYS A 441 12.75 -0.85 -15.92
N ASP A 442 13.94 -0.30 -16.13
CA ASP A 442 15.00 -0.17 -15.12
C ASP A 442 15.65 1.21 -15.28
N THR A 443 15.03 2.21 -14.70
CA THR A 443 15.37 3.63 -14.89
C THR A 443 15.77 4.33 -13.60
N VAL A 444 15.79 3.60 -12.46
CA VAL A 444 16.09 4.14 -11.14
C VAL A 444 17.43 3.61 -10.67
N GLU A 445 18.36 4.52 -10.40
CA GLU A 445 19.69 4.23 -9.87
C GLU A 445 19.74 4.52 -8.37
N PHE A 446 20.42 3.67 -7.60
CA PHE A 446 20.58 3.86 -6.17
C PHE A 446 21.90 4.58 -5.87
N ASN A 447 21.82 5.72 -5.17
CA ASN A 447 22.97 6.52 -4.78
C ASN A 447 23.41 6.16 -3.36
N GLN A 448 24.46 5.30 -3.26
CA GLN A 448 25.01 4.84 -1.99
C GLN A 448 25.60 5.96 -1.14
N ASP A 449 26.29 6.92 -1.75
CA ASP A 449 26.91 8.04 -1.02
C ASP A 449 25.85 8.93 -0.36
N LEU A 450 24.73 9.15 -1.05
CA LEU A 450 23.59 9.90 -0.51
C LEU A 450 22.89 9.14 0.63
N GLN A 451 22.78 7.82 0.53
CA GLN A 451 22.26 6.96 1.62
C GLN A 451 23.11 7.12 2.88
N GLU A 452 24.42 6.99 2.77
CA GLU A 452 25.35 7.11 3.89
C GLU A 452 25.33 8.51 4.53
N LEU A 453 25.29 9.54 3.69
CA LEU A 453 25.16 10.92 4.15
C LEU A 453 23.86 11.15 4.91
N THR A 454 22.76 10.60 4.42
CA THR A 454 21.44 10.70 5.04
C THR A 454 21.43 10.00 6.39
N GLU A 455 22.01 8.81 6.51
CA GLU A 455 22.14 8.10 7.79
C GLU A 455 22.97 8.86 8.82
N GLN A 456 24.04 9.52 8.39
CA GLN A 456 24.84 10.39 9.28
C GLN A 456 24.02 11.57 9.79
N ARG A 457 23.25 12.22 8.91
CA ARG A 457 22.37 13.34 9.28
C ARG A 457 21.28 12.90 10.25
N VAL A 458 20.66 11.74 10.04
CA VAL A 458 19.65 11.18 10.95
C VAL A 458 20.22 10.95 12.35
N LYS A 459 21.46 10.47 12.47
CA LYS A 459 22.11 10.28 13.78
C LYS A 459 22.34 11.59 14.54
N SER A 460 22.55 12.70 13.83
CA SER A 460 22.88 13.99 14.44
C SER A 460 21.68 14.90 14.67
N LEU A 461 20.65 14.81 13.80
CA LEU A 461 19.53 15.73 13.76
C LEU A 461 18.20 15.08 14.18
N GLY A 462 18.00 13.82 13.80
CA GLY A 462 16.74 13.11 13.82
C GLY A 462 16.25 12.78 12.40
N SER A 463 14.97 12.37 12.26
CA SER A 463 14.42 11.91 10.98
C SER A 463 14.40 12.97 9.88
N ASP A 464 14.46 14.26 10.23
CA ASP A 464 14.64 15.37 9.27
C ASP A 464 15.98 15.27 8.49
N GLY A 465 16.93 14.49 8.97
CA GLY A 465 18.13 14.15 8.20
C GLY A 465 17.83 13.47 6.86
N ARG A 466 16.62 12.93 6.68
CA ARG A 466 16.11 12.37 5.43
C ARG A 466 15.48 13.39 4.47
N LEU A 467 15.41 14.63 4.88
CA LEU A 467 14.89 15.72 4.04
C LEU A 467 16.04 16.43 3.28
N LEU A 468 15.66 17.17 2.25
CA LEU A 468 16.62 18.00 1.51
C LEU A 468 17.14 19.13 2.40
N MET A 469 18.47 19.31 2.42
CA MET A 469 19.15 20.29 3.26
C MET A 469 19.72 21.46 2.45
N THR A 470 19.81 22.62 3.10
CA THR A 470 20.63 23.75 2.62
C THR A 470 22.13 23.49 2.87
N GLY A 471 22.99 24.33 2.31
CA GLY A 471 24.42 24.29 2.61
C GLY A 471 24.74 24.49 4.09
N ASP A 472 23.88 25.15 4.84
CA ASP A 472 24.01 25.40 6.29
C ASP A 472 23.41 24.26 7.14
N GLN A 473 23.06 23.13 6.53
CA GLN A 473 22.46 21.95 7.16
C GLN A 473 21.09 22.18 7.83
N GLU A 474 20.38 23.19 7.38
CA GLU A 474 18.98 23.41 7.70
C GLU A 474 18.08 22.74 6.65
N VAL A 475 16.87 22.31 7.01
CA VAL A 475 15.92 21.74 6.04
C VAL A 475 15.55 22.80 5.01
N TYR A 476 15.65 22.47 3.71
CA TYR A 476 15.29 23.38 2.64
C TYR A 476 13.77 23.55 2.57
N MET A 477 13.31 24.78 2.75
CA MET A 477 11.89 25.10 2.86
C MET A 477 11.34 25.69 1.57
N VAL A 478 10.18 25.21 1.16
CA VAL A 478 9.44 25.67 -0.03
C VAL A 478 7.96 25.86 0.31
N ASN A 479 7.23 26.51 -0.59
CA ASN A 479 5.79 26.71 -0.45
C ASN A 479 4.97 25.60 -1.13
N LEU A 480 3.67 25.55 -0.84
CA LEU A 480 2.79 24.54 -1.42
C LEU A 480 2.67 24.68 -2.94
N MET A 481 2.77 25.89 -3.51
CA MET A 481 2.73 26.08 -4.97
C MET A 481 3.84 25.29 -5.65
N GLU A 482 5.07 25.36 -5.15
CA GLU A 482 6.18 24.57 -5.70
C GLU A 482 5.92 23.07 -5.56
N LYS A 483 5.42 22.62 -4.39
CA LYS A 483 5.09 21.20 -4.14
C LYS A 483 3.99 20.66 -5.04
N ILE A 484 3.09 21.50 -5.51
CA ILE A 484 2.02 21.17 -6.46
C ILE A 484 2.54 21.12 -7.89
N LEU A 485 3.46 22.04 -8.25
CA LEU A 485 4.03 22.12 -9.61
C LEU A 485 4.94 20.93 -9.94
N VAL A 486 5.83 20.53 -9.04
CA VAL A 486 6.84 19.49 -9.29
C VAL A 486 6.22 18.16 -9.75
N PRO A 487 5.22 17.55 -9.08
CA PRO A 487 4.62 16.31 -9.56
C PRO A 487 3.87 16.48 -10.88
N LEU A 488 3.25 17.63 -11.12
CA LEU A 488 2.61 17.92 -12.41
C LEU A 488 3.65 17.99 -13.54
N LEU A 489 4.77 18.67 -13.33
CA LEU A 489 5.85 18.78 -14.32
C LEU A 489 6.49 17.42 -14.58
N ALA A 490 6.66 16.58 -13.56
CA ALA A 490 7.15 15.21 -13.71
C ALA A 490 6.23 14.37 -14.62
N LYS A 491 4.91 14.47 -14.44
CA LYS A 491 3.94 13.76 -15.28
C LYS A 491 3.86 14.35 -16.70
N LEU A 492 3.82 15.66 -16.85
CA LEU A 492 3.85 16.31 -18.17
C LEU A 492 5.12 15.95 -18.95
N SER A 493 6.23 15.74 -18.26
CA SER A 493 7.50 15.34 -18.91
C SER A 493 7.49 13.91 -19.47
N ASN A 494 6.50 13.12 -19.10
CA ASN A 494 6.25 11.77 -19.59
C ASN A 494 4.98 11.68 -20.49
N LEU A 495 4.46 12.81 -20.94
CA LEU A 495 3.25 12.86 -21.78
C LEU A 495 3.55 12.41 -23.21
N VAL A 496 2.76 11.47 -23.68
CA VAL A 496 2.71 11.02 -25.09
C VAL A 496 1.38 11.46 -25.69
N LEU A 497 1.45 12.23 -26.78
CA LEU A 497 0.27 12.69 -27.50
C LEU A 497 -0.61 11.53 -27.94
N ASP A 498 -1.91 11.62 -27.67
CA ASP A 498 -2.94 10.60 -27.95
C ASP A 498 -2.67 9.24 -27.29
N GLY A 499 -1.69 9.16 -26.36
CA GLY A 499 -1.29 7.90 -25.74
C GLY A 499 -1.52 7.84 -24.25
N GLY A 500 -1.19 8.91 -23.53
CA GLY A 500 -1.24 8.92 -22.07
C GLY A 500 0.10 9.28 -21.43
N ILE A 501 0.26 8.95 -20.15
CA ILE A 501 1.49 9.18 -19.38
C ILE A 501 2.35 7.92 -19.42
N TRP A 502 3.58 8.04 -19.89
CA TRP A 502 4.50 6.92 -20.02
C TRP A 502 4.96 6.39 -18.65
N LEU A 503 4.78 5.07 -18.46
CA LEU A 503 5.12 4.34 -17.25
C LEU A 503 6.58 3.85 -17.32
N ASN A 504 7.53 4.76 -17.43
CA ASN A 504 8.95 4.44 -17.57
C ASN A 504 9.72 4.39 -16.25
N THR A 505 9.14 4.87 -15.16
CA THR A 505 9.79 4.99 -13.84
C THR A 505 8.98 4.29 -12.77
N GLN A 506 7.69 4.20 -12.94
CA GLN A 506 6.74 3.72 -11.95
C GLN A 506 5.84 2.64 -12.51
N ARG A 507 5.28 1.84 -11.62
CA ARG A 507 4.24 0.88 -11.93
C ARG A 507 2.86 1.56 -11.95
N PRO A 508 1.85 0.95 -12.58
CA PRO A 508 0.46 1.31 -12.36
C PRO A 508 0.10 1.06 -10.89
N GLU A 509 -0.20 2.13 -10.16
CA GLU A 509 -0.37 2.06 -8.71
C GLU A 509 -1.73 1.49 -8.29
N TRP A 510 -2.73 1.59 -9.17
CA TRP A 510 -4.10 1.17 -8.88
C TRP A 510 -4.35 -0.32 -9.07
N ASN A 511 -3.64 -0.91 -10.03
CA ASN A 511 -3.86 -2.29 -10.40
C ASN A 511 -2.53 -3.00 -10.58
N ASP A 512 -2.11 -3.74 -9.55
CA ASP A 512 -0.86 -4.51 -9.57
C ASP A 512 -0.82 -5.54 -10.70
N ALA A 513 -1.99 -5.98 -11.20
CA ALA A 513 -2.08 -6.85 -12.36
C ALA A 513 -1.50 -6.22 -13.63
N ASN A 514 -1.39 -4.89 -13.67
CA ASN A 514 -0.83 -4.14 -14.80
C ASN A 514 0.71 -3.98 -14.72
N ASN A 515 1.39 -4.61 -13.79
CA ASN A 515 2.87 -4.55 -13.69
C ASN A 515 3.58 -4.96 -14.98
N ALA A 516 2.96 -5.81 -15.81
CA ALA A 516 3.53 -6.23 -17.08
C ALA A 516 3.74 -5.10 -18.09
N ILE A 517 2.97 -3.99 -17.97
CA ILE A 517 3.08 -2.86 -18.90
C ILE A 517 4.09 -1.79 -18.45
N VAL A 518 4.78 -1.97 -17.33
CA VAL A 518 5.89 -1.09 -16.92
C VAL A 518 6.91 -0.98 -18.04
N GLY A 519 7.34 0.23 -18.36
CA GLY A 519 8.25 0.55 -19.45
C GLY A 519 7.58 0.67 -20.83
N ASN A 520 6.49 -0.04 -21.08
CA ASN A 520 5.79 0.02 -22.37
C ASN A 520 4.38 0.62 -22.25
N GLY A 521 3.84 0.75 -21.07
CA GLY A 521 2.49 1.26 -20.82
C GLY A 521 2.40 2.77 -20.85
N LEU A 522 1.24 3.25 -21.27
CA LEU A 522 0.83 4.64 -21.24
C LEU A 522 -0.44 4.74 -20.41
N SER A 523 -0.39 5.45 -19.28
CA SER A 523 -1.52 5.59 -18.36
C SER A 523 -2.46 6.70 -18.80
N MET A 524 -3.63 6.34 -19.29
CA MET A 524 -4.72 7.28 -19.47
C MET A 524 -5.40 7.60 -18.14
N VAL A 525 -5.42 6.64 -17.18
CA VAL A 525 -5.95 6.87 -15.82
C VAL A 525 -5.29 8.07 -15.16
N THR A 526 -3.96 8.12 -15.15
CA THR A 526 -3.20 9.27 -14.63
C THR A 526 -3.55 10.55 -15.39
N LEU A 527 -3.67 10.47 -16.71
CA LEU A 527 -3.97 11.62 -17.56
C LEU A 527 -5.37 12.20 -17.28
N TYR A 528 -6.38 11.37 -17.06
CA TYR A 528 -7.74 11.81 -16.68
C TYR A 528 -7.73 12.59 -15.36
N TYR A 529 -7.04 12.08 -14.35
CA TYR A 529 -6.90 12.78 -13.07
C TYR A 529 -6.01 14.04 -13.18
N MET A 530 -4.98 14.04 -14.02
CA MET A 530 -4.19 15.24 -14.31
C MET A 530 -5.08 16.37 -14.91
N ARG A 531 -5.99 16.01 -15.79
CA ARG A 531 -6.96 16.98 -16.33
C ARG A 531 -7.78 17.65 -15.22
N ARG A 532 -8.32 16.85 -14.28
CA ARG A 532 -9.06 17.36 -13.11
C ARG A 532 -8.16 18.23 -12.22
N TYR A 533 -6.93 17.77 -11.98
CA TYR A 533 -5.92 18.48 -11.20
C TYR A 533 -5.62 19.88 -11.79
N VAL A 534 -5.32 19.96 -13.07
CA VAL A 534 -4.99 21.21 -13.77
C VAL A 534 -6.20 22.15 -13.80
N ALA A 535 -7.42 21.61 -14.02
CA ALA A 535 -8.64 22.40 -13.98
C ALA A 535 -8.94 22.94 -12.57
N PHE A 536 -8.68 22.16 -11.53
CA PHE A 536 -8.79 22.63 -10.15
C PHE A 536 -7.77 23.74 -9.86
N MET A 537 -6.50 23.54 -10.23
CA MET A 537 -5.46 24.53 -10.05
C MET A 537 -5.77 25.86 -10.77
N GLN A 538 -6.32 25.80 -11.98
CA GLN A 538 -6.72 26.98 -12.71
C GLN A 538 -7.77 27.81 -11.95
N ARG A 539 -8.79 27.15 -11.36
CA ARG A 539 -9.78 27.83 -10.52
C ARG A 539 -9.19 28.37 -9.21
N LEU A 540 -8.29 27.62 -8.58
CA LEU A 540 -7.64 28.06 -7.35
C LEU A 540 -6.78 29.32 -7.58
N LEU A 541 -6.08 29.40 -8.73
CA LEU A 541 -5.27 30.55 -9.13
C LEU A 541 -6.07 31.82 -9.32
N GLU A 542 -7.37 31.76 -9.65
CA GLU A 542 -8.20 32.97 -9.77
C GLU A 542 -8.24 33.78 -8.46
N LYS A 543 -8.21 33.09 -7.31
CA LYS A 543 -8.32 33.69 -5.97
C LYS A 543 -6.97 33.81 -5.23
N SER A 544 -5.90 33.40 -5.84
CA SER A 544 -4.58 33.28 -5.23
C SER A 544 -3.72 34.54 -5.43
N PRO A 545 -2.58 34.68 -4.70
CA PRO A 545 -1.61 35.75 -4.85
C PRO A 545 -1.14 35.95 -6.30
N SER A 546 -0.63 37.14 -6.61
CA SER A 546 -0.16 37.51 -7.95
C SER A 546 1.21 36.90 -8.31
N SER A 547 1.95 36.41 -7.33
CA SER A 547 3.28 35.85 -7.57
C SER A 547 3.70 34.91 -6.46
N TYR A 548 4.66 34.02 -6.77
CA TYR A 548 5.19 33.00 -5.86
C TYR A 548 6.72 32.99 -5.90
N SER A 549 7.35 32.66 -4.78
CA SER A 549 8.79 32.44 -4.70
C SER A 549 9.08 30.95 -4.79
N ILE A 550 9.59 30.47 -5.92
CA ILE A 550 9.92 29.06 -6.14
C ILE A 550 11.39 28.85 -6.50
N SER A 551 11.88 27.63 -6.39
CA SER A 551 13.25 27.26 -6.76
C SER A 551 13.53 27.58 -8.24
N LYS A 552 14.71 28.14 -8.53
CA LYS A 552 15.08 28.58 -9.90
C LYS A 552 15.01 27.43 -10.91
N GLU A 553 15.47 26.27 -10.53
CA GLU A 553 15.48 25.08 -11.37
C GLU A 553 14.05 24.62 -11.71
N VAL A 554 13.12 24.70 -10.77
CA VAL A 554 11.70 24.40 -10.97
C VAL A 554 11.06 25.41 -11.93
N PHE A 555 11.37 26.69 -11.79
CA PHE A 555 10.88 27.72 -12.72
C PHE A 555 11.39 27.50 -14.16
N GLU A 556 12.67 27.19 -14.33
CA GLU A 556 13.24 26.93 -15.65
C GLU A 556 12.61 25.67 -16.29
N TRP A 557 12.42 24.61 -15.50
CA TRP A 557 11.72 23.41 -15.95
C TRP A 557 10.28 23.71 -16.36
N MET A 558 9.55 24.44 -15.53
CA MET A 558 8.17 24.89 -15.82
C MET A 558 8.12 25.68 -17.12
N SER A 559 9.04 26.63 -17.32
CA SER A 559 9.07 27.47 -18.51
C SER A 559 9.37 26.67 -19.78
N SER A 560 10.29 25.70 -19.69
CA SER A 560 10.63 24.81 -20.81
C SER A 560 9.43 23.89 -21.15
N VAL A 561 8.79 23.27 -20.18
CA VAL A 561 7.60 22.44 -20.39
C VAL A 561 6.45 23.25 -20.97
N THR A 562 6.21 24.48 -20.48
CA THR A 562 5.18 25.37 -21.00
C THR A 562 5.38 25.66 -22.47
N GLN A 563 6.63 25.96 -22.88
CA GLN A 563 6.97 26.19 -24.28
C GLN A 563 6.67 24.96 -25.15
N ILE A 564 7.21 23.79 -24.75
CA ILE A 564 7.05 22.54 -25.50
C ILE A 564 5.57 22.17 -25.67
N VAL A 565 4.77 22.26 -24.60
CA VAL A 565 3.33 21.95 -24.63
C VAL A 565 2.57 22.97 -25.48
N SER A 566 2.97 24.25 -25.49
CA SER A 566 2.37 25.28 -26.33
C SER A 566 2.67 25.07 -27.82
N GLU A 567 3.88 24.64 -28.16
CA GLU A 567 4.27 24.25 -29.54
C GLU A 567 3.41 23.05 -30.00
N ALA A 568 3.28 22.01 -29.17
CA ALA A 568 2.49 20.84 -29.50
C ALA A 568 0.98 21.14 -29.68
N ASN A 569 0.43 22.07 -28.94
CA ASN A 569 -0.95 22.57 -29.17
C ASN A 569 -1.17 23.21 -30.56
N THR A 570 -0.11 23.73 -31.15
CA THR A 570 -0.17 24.27 -32.52
C THR A 570 -0.18 23.12 -33.55
N GLU A 571 0.60 22.09 -33.34
CA GLU A 571 0.62 20.88 -34.18
C GLU A 571 -0.74 20.13 -34.16
N ILE A 572 -1.34 20.01 -32.97
CA ILE A 572 -2.69 19.43 -32.81
C ILE A 572 -3.73 20.21 -33.61
N ARG A 573 -3.69 21.53 -33.55
CA ARG A 573 -4.65 22.39 -34.31
C ARG A 573 -4.51 22.25 -35.83
N GLN A 574 -3.33 21.90 -36.32
CA GLN A 574 -3.05 21.70 -37.73
C GLN A 574 -3.30 20.27 -38.19
N ASP A 575 -3.75 19.40 -37.28
CA ASP A 575 -3.97 17.95 -37.51
C ASP A 575 -2.71 17.25 -38.06
N THR A 576 -1.54 17.65 -37.54
CA THR A 576 -0.21 17.20 -37.98
C THR A 576 0.45 16.22 -37.00
N VAL A 577 -0.31 15.63 -36.05
CA VAL A 577 0.23 14.66 -35.10
C VAL A 577 0.58 13.36 -35.80
N THR A 578 1.87 13.11 -35.95
CA THR A 578 2.43 11.91 -36.57
C THR A 578 3.22 11.09 -35.55
N ARG A 579 3.63 9.89 -35.92
CA ARG A 579 4.51 9.03 -35.09
C ARG A 579 5.85 9.73 -34.80
N GLN A 580 6.36 10.53 -35.72
CA GLN A 580 7.59 11.29 -35.59
C GLN A 580 7.40 12.49 -34.64
N THR A 581 6.30 13.25 -34.77
CA THR A 581 6.01 14.38 -33.88
C THR A 581 5.80 13.93 -32.44
N ARG A 582 5.13 12.77 -32.22
CA ARG A 582 5.04 12.15 -30.88
C ARG A 582 6.41 11.86 -30.28
N LYS A 583 7.30 11.22 -31.01
CA LYS A 583 8.66 10.92 -30.55
C LYS A 583 9.46 12.18 -30.27
N ALA A 584 9.41 13.15 -31.16
CA ALA A 584 10.12 14.42 -31.03
C ALA A 584 9.66 15.19 -29.77
N MET A 585 8.35 15.30 -29.56
CA MET A 585 7.80 15.95 -28.38
C MET A 585 8.19 15.23 -27.06
N LEU A 586 7.99 13.91 -27.00
CA LEU A 586 8.38 13.14 -25.81
C LEU A 586 9.88 13.31 -25.50
N THR A 587 10.72 13.31 -26.55
CA THR A 587 12.17 13.51 -26.38
C THR A 587 12.50 14.91 -25.83
N LYS A 588 11.81 15.98 -26.34
CA LYS A 588 11.98 17.34 -25.81
C LYS A 588 11.58 17.42 -24.33
N LEU A 589 10.43 16.84 -23.97
CA LEU A 589 9.93 16.81 -22.59
C LEU A 589 10.87 16.03 -21.65
N ALA A 590 11.30 14.85 -22.06
CA ALA A 590 12.25 14.03 -21.31
C ALA A 590 13.61 14.74 -21.10
N LYS A 591 14.11 15.44 -22.13
CA LYS A 591 15.33 16.26 -22.02
C LYS A 591 15.15 17.42 -21.04
N SER A 592 14.01 18.10 -21.07
CA SER A 592 13.71 19.19 -20.12
C SER A 592 13.76 18.69 -18.67
N ALA A 593 13.13 17.55 -18.38
CA ALA A 593 13.17 16.94 -17.07
C ALA A 593 14.56 16.42 -16.67
N ALA A 594 15.29 15.81 -17.61
CA ALA A 594 16.66 15.34 -17.34
C ALA A 594 17.61 16.48 -17.00
N ASN A 595 17.54 17.60 -17.73
CA ASN A 595 18.34 18.79 -17.46
C ASN A 595 18.06 19.38 -16.07
N TYR A 596 16.78 19.38 -15.66
CA TYR A 596 16.38 19.77 -14.31
C TYR A 596 16.99 18.83 -13.26
N ARG A 597 16.81 17.52 -13.41
CA ARG A 597 17.31 16.50 -12.48
C ARG A 597 18.84 16.53 -12.37
N GLU A 598 19.56 16.58 -13.48
CA GLU A 598 21.04 16.66 -13.51
C GLU A 598 21.56 17.82 -12.66
N ARG A 599 20.91 18.98 -12.75
CA ARG A 599 21.31 20.17 -11.97
C ARG A 599 21.06 19.99 -10.49
N VAL A 600 19.88 19.44 -10.13
CA VAL A 600 19.49 19.24 -8.74
C VAL A 600 20.30 18.10 -8.10
N TYR A 601 20.50 16.98 -8.77
CA TYR A 601 21.28 15.85 -8.26
C TYR A 601 22.74 16.21 -8.05
N ARG A 602 23.36 16.92 -9.01
CA ARG A 602 24.77 17.30 -8.93
C ARG A 602 25.14 18.08 -7.67
N VAL A 603 24.24 18.94 -7.17
CA VAL A 603 24.45 19.74 -5.95
C VAL A 603 23.67 19.26 -4.76
N ASN A 604 22.89 18.21 -4.93
CA ASN A 604 21.92 17.71 -3.96
C ASN A 604 21.08 18.85 -3.35
N GLY A 605 20.48 19.68 -4.22
CA GLY A 605 19.74 20.86 -3.79
C GLY A 605 19.41 21.84 -4.90
N PHE A 606 19.06 23.05 -4.51
CA PHE A 606 18.68 24.15 -5.39
C PHE A 606 19.63 25.35 -5.24
N SER A 607 19.79 26.12 -6.32
CA SER A 607 20.69 27.30 -6.33
C SER A 607 20.08 28.58 -5.74
N GLY A 608 18.81 28.47 -5.27
CA GLY A 608 18.07 29.59 -4.68
C GLY A 608 16.69 29.76 -5.31
N LYS A 609 15.95 30.78 -4.88
CA LYS A 609 14.57 31.02 -5.32
C LYS A 609 14.50 32.18 -6.32
N THR A 610 13.44 32.21 -7.10
CA THR A 610 13.06 33.29 -8.01
C THR A 610 11.56 33.58 -7.88
N LYS A 611 11.22 34.84 -8.13
CA LYS A 611 9.81 35.26 -8.17
C LYS A 611 9.18 34.85 -9.50
N VAL A 612 8.03 34.24 -9.45
CA VAL A 612 7.24 33.80 -10.59
C VAL A 612 5.87 34.42 -10.54
N GLU A 613 5.51 35.12 -11.58
CA GLU A 613 4.18 35.73 -11.69
C GLU A 613 3.12 34.65 -11.96
N LYS A 614 1.96 34.81 -11.37
CA LYS A 614 0.81 33.91 -11.50
C LYS A 614 0.47 33.58 -12.94
N GLU A 615 0.56 34.59 -13.81
CA GLU A 615 0.23 34.49 -15.23
C GLU A 615 1.07 33.42 -15.96
N ALA A 616 2.33 33.23 -15.56
CA ALA A 616 3.17 32.15 -16.11
C ALA A 616 2.65 30.76 -15.74
N ILE A 617 2.17 30.58 -14.50
CA ILE A 617 1.58 29.34 -14.04
C ILE A 617 0.21 29.11 -14.75
N VAL A 618 -0.62 30.15 -14.86
CA VAL A 618 -1.90 30.10 -15.60
C VAL A 618 -1.68 29.72 -17.06
N GLN A 619 -0.59 30.19 -17.68
CA GLN A 619 -0.23 29.82 -19.05
C GLN A 619 0.08 28.32 -19.16
N LEU A 620 0.85 27.77 -18.22
CA LEU A 620 1.12 26.32 -18.15
C LEU A 620 -0.18 25.54 -18.02
N MET A 621 -1.06 25.93 -17.07
CA MET A 621 -2.35 25.26 -16.85
C MET A 621 -3.21 25.28 -18.11
N GLY A 622 -3.35 26.44 -18.76
CA GLY A 622 -4.14 26.60 -19.98
C GLY A 622 -3.58 25.82 -21.17
N ALA A 623 -2.26 25.77 -21.33
CA ALA A 623 -1.61 24.95 -22.37
C ALA A 623 -1.79 23.47 -22.11
N SER A 624 -1.64 23.03 -20.83
CA SER A 624 -1.82 21.64 -20.44
C SER A 624 -3.25 21.15 -20.64
N LEU A 625 -4.28 21.93 -20.25
CA LEU A 625 -5.66 21.51 -20.43
C LEU A 625 -5.99 21.20 -21.89
N LYS A 626 -5.52 22.03 -22.84
CA LYS A 626 -5.79 21.81 -24.27
C LYS A 626 -5.22 20.49 -24.78
N ILE A 627 -4.00 20.16 -24.39
CA ILE A 627 -3.36 18.92 -24.85
C ILE A 627 -3.95 17.67 -24.15
N LEU A 628 -4.32 17.81 -22.86
CA LEU A 628 -4.99 16.74 -22.13
C LEU A 628 -6.40 16.47 -22.68
N ASP A 629 -7.18 17.52 -22.93
CA ASP A 629 -8.54 17.39 -23.49
C ASP A 629 -8.52 16.74 -24.90
N SER A 630 -7.56 17.12 -25.74
CA SER A 630 -7.36 16.52 -27.06
C SER A 630 -7.00 15.02 -26.95
N THR A 631 -6.03 14.69 -26.08
CA THR A 631 -5.61 13.30 -25.86
C THR A 631 -6.75 12.44 -25.32
N ILE A 632 -7.56 12.97 -24.41
CA ILE A 632 -8.74 12.26 -23.86
C ILE A 632 -9.75 11.99 -24.97
N THR A 633 -10.05 12.99 -25.79
CA THR A 633 -11.02 12.85 -26.89
C THR A 633 -10.59 11.77 -27.89
N ASN A 634 -9.31 11.69 -28.19
CA ASN A 634 -8.75 10.72 -29.14
C ASN A 634 -8.60 9.29 -28.53
N ASN A 635 -8.93 9.12 -27.23
CA ASN A 635 -8.93 7.82 -26.55
C ASN A 635 -10.36 7.27 -26.33
N LEU A 636 -11.37 7.85 -26.97
CA LEU A 636 -12.69 7.24 -27.10
C LEU A 636 -12.62 6.10 -28.13
N ARG A 637 -12.95 4.90 -27.69
CA ARG A 637 -12.90 3.67 -28.47
C ARG A 637 -14.13 3.50 -29.37
N GLU A 638 -14.05 2.62 -30.33
CA GLU A 638 -15.18 2.27 -31.22
C GLU A 638 -16.37 1.66 -30.46
N ASP A 639 -16.12 0.95 -29.35
CA ASP A 639 -17.14 0.38 -28.46
C ASP A 639 -17.85 1.44 -27.58
N GLY A 640 -17.40 2.68 -27.62
CA GLY A 640 -17.94 3.80 -26.83
C GLY A 640 -17.38 3.87 -25.40
N LEU A 641 -16.42 3.04 -25.05
CA LEU A 641 -15.63 3.11 -23.81
C LEU A 641 -14.37 3.95 -24.02
N TYR A 642 -13.63 4.23 -22.95
CA TYR A 642 -12.35 4.94 -22.99
C TYR A 642 -11.19 4.01 -22.66
N ASN A 643 -10.02 4.24 -23.25
CA ASN A 643 -8.81 3.52 -22.89
C ASN A 643 -8.38 3.84 -21.45
N ALA A 644 -8.03 2.82 -20.68
CA ALA A 644 -7.38 2.98 -19.37
C ALA A 644 -5.86 3.08 -19.53
N TYR A 645 -5.32 2.24 -20.38
CA TYR A 645 -3.91 2.19 -20.75
C TYR A 645 -3.77 1.93 -22.23
N ASN A 646 -2.66 2.41 -22.80
CA ASN A 646 -2.20 2.07 -24.14
C ASN A 646 -0.80 1.47 -24.07
N ILE A 647 -0.32 0.90 -25.14
CA ILE A 647 1.02 0.31 -25.28
C ILE A 647 1.86 1.18 -26.20
N LEU A 648 3.06 1.50 -25.75
CA LEU A 648 4.08 2.22 -26.46
C LEU A 648 4.99 1.26 -27.22
N SER A 649 5.18 1.52 -28.51
CA SER A 649 6.23 0.88 -29.31
C SER A 649 7.10 1.94 -29.94
N CYS A 650 8.40 1.92 -29.62
CA CYS A 650 9.39 2.87 -30.11
C CYS A 650 10.33 2.19 -31.11
N SER A 651 10.48 2.75 -32.30
CA SER A 651 11.39 2.27 -33.33
C SER A 651 12.08 3.45 -34.02
N GLY A 652 13.36 3.63 -33.73
CA GLY A 652 14.12 4.79 -34.25
C GLY A 652 13.48 6.12 -33.87
N GLU A 653 13.18 6.95 -34.88
CA GLU A 653 12.54 8.27 -34.72
C GLU A 653 10.99 8.19 -34.71
N SER A 654 10.42 6.99 -34.62
CA SER A 654 8.98 6.77 -34.66
C SER A 654 8.45 6.21 -33.35
N LEU A 655 7.29 6.73 -32.88
CA LEU A 655 6.59 6.29 -31.70
C LEU A 655 5.15 5.92 -32.07
N MET A 656 4.81 4.65 -31.88
CA MET A 656 3.49 4.10 -32.10
C MET A 656 2.77 3.90 -30.76
N VAL A 657 1.47 4.21 -30.77
CA VAL A 657 0.54 3.96 -29.68
C VAL A 657 -0.44 2.89 -30.14
N GLU A 658 -0.55 1.82 -29.36
CA GLU A 658 -1.47 0.71 -29.59
C GLU A 658 -2.47 0.66 -28.45
N GLU A 659 -3.75 0.43 -28.77
CA GLU A 659 -4.78 0.31 -27.74
C GLU A 659 -4.63 -0.99 -26.94
N LEU A 660 -4.84 -0.90 -25.64
CA LEU A 660 -5.03 -2.07 -24.80
C LEU A 660 -6.55 -2.33 -24.68
N TYR A 661 -6.95 -3.51 -24.17
CA TYR A 661 -8.35 -3.82 -23.93
C TYR A 661 -8.96 -2.85 -22.87
N PRO A 662 -10.30 -2.64 -22.87
CA PRO A 662 -10.95 -1.71 -21.94
C PRO A 662 -10.84 -2.22 -20.50
N MET A 663 -10.75 -1.28 -19.57
CA MET A 663 -10.74 -1.56 -18.13
C MET A 663 -11.70 -0.62 -17.40
N LEU A 664 -12.27 -1.07 -16.29
CA LEU A 664 -13.19 -0.31 -15.44
C LEU A 664 -12.56 1.00 -14.94
N GLU A 665 -11.31 0.94 -14.51
CA GLU A 665 -10.60 2.10 -13.96
C GLU A 665 -10.49 3.27 -14.95
N GLY A 666 -10.38 3.00 -16.24
CA GLY A 666 -10.41 4.03 -17.29
C GLY A 666 -11.75 4.75 -17.36
N GLN A 667 -12.85 4.01 -17.22
CA GLN A 667 -14.21 4.57 -17.25
C GLN A 667 -14.49 5.45 -16.01
N VAL A 668 -14.08 4.96 -14.84
CA VAL A 668 -14.20 5.73 -13.59
C VAL A 668 -13.35 7.01 -13.64
N ALA A 669 -12.13 6.90 -14.13
CA ALA A 669 -11.20 8.03 -14.21
C ALA A 669 -11.68 9.11 -15.20
N VAL A 670 -12.18 8.75 -16.39
CA VAL A 670 -12.68 9.71 -17.36
C VAL A 670 -13.96 10.40 -16.87
N LEU A 671 -14.86 9.68 -16.20
CA LEU A 671 -16.03 10.28 -15.53
C LEU A 671 -15.58 11.32 -14.48
N SER A 672 -14.51 11.03 -13.74
CA SER A 672 -13.94 11.93 -12.72
C SER A 672 -13.20 13.12 -13.33
N SER A 673 -12.78 13.08 -14.59
CA SER A 673 -11.96 14.11 -15.22
C SER A 673 -12.63 15.48 -15.32
N GLY A 674 -13.96 15.51 -15.31
CA GLY A 674 -14.77 16.73 -15.51
C GLY A 674 -14.79 17.22 -16.96
N LEU A 675 -14.35 16.39 -17.93
CA LEU A 675 -14.41 16.73 -19.36
C LEU A 675 -15.76 16.39 -19.98
N LEU A 676 -16.35 15.24 -19.61
CA LEU A 676 -17.56 14.74 -20.21
C LEU A 676 -18.77 15.59 -19.83
N SER A 677 -19.60 15.94 -20.82
CA SER A 677 -20.93 16.49 -20.58
C SER A 677 -21.84 15.45 -19.91
N PRO A 678 -22.93 15.87 -19.23
CA PRO A 678 -23.87 14.93 -18.61
C PRO A 678 -24.41 13.88 -19.60
N LYS A 679 -24.65 14.27 -20.87
CA LYS A 679 -25.10 13.35 -21.90
C LYS A 679 -24.04 12.28 -22.22
N GLN A 680 -22.80 12.69 -22.43
CA GLN A 680 -21.68 11.75 -22.68
C GLN A 680 -21.43 10.83 -21.49
N ALA A 681 -21.61 11.32 -20.26
CA ALA A 681 -21.48 10.49 -19.05
C ALA A 681 -22.57 9.39 -19.01
N VAL A 682 -23.81 9.71 -19.36
CA VAL A 682 -24.90 8.72 -19.44
C VAL A 682 -24.61 7.71 -20.55
N GLU A 683 -24.23 8.18 -21.76
CA GLU A 683 -23.87 7.31 -22.88
C GLU A 683 -22.74 6.33 -22.50
N LEU A 684 -21.72 6.82 -21.78
CA LEU A 684 -20.62 5.97 -21.29
C LEU A 684 -21.14 4.92 -20.30
N LEU A 685 -21.98 5.29 -19.34
CA LEU A 685 -22.56 4.37 -18.35
C LEU A 685 -23.42 3.29 -19.05
N ASP A 686 -24.24 3.65 -20.04
CA ASP A 686 -25.03 2.69 -20.81
C ASP A 686 -24.12 1.69 -21.53
N LYS A 687 -23.00 2.15 -22.12
CA LYS A 687 -22.00 1.28 -22.76
C LYS A 687 -21.29 0.37 -21.76
N LEU A 688 -20.99 0.90 -20.57
CA LEU A 688 -20.33 0.14 -19.51
C LEU A 688 -21.24 -1.00 -19.00
N PHE A 689 -22.52 -0.73 -18.75
CA PHE A 689 -23.51 -1.76 -18.38
C PHE A 689 -23.76 -2.79 -19.47
N ALA A 690 -23.54 -2.44 -20.74
CA ALA A 690 -23.67 -3.35 -21.86
C ALA A 690 -22.39 -4.12 -22.20
N SER A 691 -21.27 -3.83 -21.51
CA SER A 691 -19.97 -4.44 -21.75
C SER A 691 -19.78 -5.77 -21.00
N ASP A 692 -18.79 -6.56 -21.43
CA ASP A 692 -18.38 -7.81 -20.77
C ASP A 692 -17.78 -7.62 -19.38
N MET A 693 -17.57 -6.38 -18.95
CA MET A 693 -17.13 -6.08 -17.57
C MET A 693 -18.29 -6.13 -16.57
N TYR A 694 -19.54 -6.00 -17.01
CA TYR A 694 -20.68 -6.04 -16.11
C TYR A 694 -21.09 -7.48 -15.74
N ARG A 695 -21.18 -7.75 -14.44
CA ARG A 695 -21.60 -9.02 -13.86
C ARG A 695 -23.04 -8.88 -13.37
N ALA A 696 -24.02 -9.24 -14.19
CA ALA A 696 -25.44 -9.17 -13.85
C ALA A 696 -25.84 -10.09 -12.67
N ASP A 697 -25.15 -11.22 -12.51
CA ASP A 697 -25.34 -12.16 -11.40
C ASP A 697 -24.96 -11.60 -10.04
N GLN A 698 -24.03 -10.62 -9.99
CA GLN A 698 -23.57 -9.97 -8.77
C GLN A 698 -23.98 -8.49 -8.70
N ASN A 699 -24.58 -7.95 -9.76
CA ASN A 699 -24.85 -6.52 -9.92
C ASN A 699 -23.59 -5.66 -9.66
N SER A 700 -22.48 -6.07 -10.24
CA SER A 700 -21.16 -5.47 -10.05
C SER A 700 -20.36 -5.45 -11.36
N PHE A 701 -19.16 -4.87 -11.33
CA PHE A 701 -18.26 -4.83 -12.47
C PHE A 701 -16.96 -5.57 -12.16
N MET A 702 -16.39 -6.22 -13.19
CA MET A 702 -15.02 -6.70 -13.17
C MET A 702 -14.07 -5.56 -13.58
N LEU A 703 -12.81 -5.63 -13.15
CA LEU A 703 -11.79 -4.63 -13.50
C LEU A 703 -11.51 -4.59 -15.01
N TYR A 704 -11.57 -5.76 -15.67
CA TYR A 704 -11.40 -5.96 -17.11
C TYR A 704 -12.25 -7.15 -17.56
N PRO A 705 -12.54 -7.27 -18.86
CA PRO A 705 -13.31 -8.41 -19.42
C PRO A 705 -12.65 -9.74 -19.04
N ASP A 706 -13.49 -10.76 -18.78
CA ASP A 706 -12.99 -12.12 -18.55
C ASP A 706 -12.25 -12.61 -19.81
N ARG A 707 -11.05 -13.12 -19.62
CA ARG A 707 -10.17 -13.58 -20.71
C ARG A 707 -9.86 -15.05 -20.52
N GLU A 708 -10.22 -15.84 -21.51
CA GLU A 708 -9.81 -17.23 -21.54
C GLU A 708 -8.28 -17.32 -21.65
N LEU A 709 -7.66 -17.95 -20.65
CA LEU A 709 -6.24 -18.24 -20.64
C LEU A 709 -6.00 -19.57 -21.33
N ALA A 710 -4.89 -19.66 -22.07
CA ALA A 710 -4.45 -20.91 -22.64
C ALA A 710 -4.26 -21.97 -21.56
N SER A 711 -4.77 -23.18 -21.80
CA SER A 711 -4.49 -24.31 -20.92
C SER A 711 -2.99 -24.62 -20.91
N PHE A 712 -2.52 -25.42 -19.93
CA PHE A 712 -1.09 -25.78 -19.87
C PHE A 712 -0.60 -26.42 -21.19
N MET A 713 -1.44 -27.22 -21.86
CA MET A 713 -1.07 -27.89 -23.10
C MET A 713 -1.12 -26.99 -24.35
N ASP A 714 -1.87 -25.88 -24.28
CA ASP A 714 -2.00 -24.91 -25.37
C ASP A 714 -1.01 -23.74 -25.20
N LYS A 715 -0.45 -23.59 -24.02
CA LYS A 715 0.54 -22.57 -23.69
C LYS A 715 1.89 -22.98 -24.27
N ASN A 716 2.69 -22.01 -24.74
CA ASN A 716 4.02 -22.25 -25.28
C ASN A 716 4.01 -23.14 -26.53
N CYS A 717 3.06 -22.95 -27.43
CA CYS A 717 3.01 -23.66 -28.70
C CYS A 717 3.45 -22.76 -29.84
N LEU A 718 4.30 -23.30 -30.73
CA LEU A 718 4.80 -22.69 -31.93
C LEU A 718 4.24 -23.46 -33.14
N ASP A 719 3.80 -22.73 -34.16
CA ASP A 719 3.40 -23.33 -35.42
C ASP A 719 4.62 -23.85 -36.19
N ALA A 720 4.46 -24.94 -36.96
CA ALA A 720 5.51 -25.42 -37.83
C ALA A 720 6.00 -24.35 -38.81
N LYS A 721 5.11 -23.47 -39.28
CA LYS A 721 5.46 -22.32 -40.10
C LYS A 721 6.45 -21.35 -39.45
N ASP A 722 6.38 -21.17 -38.15
CA ASP A 722 7.30 -20.29 -37.41
C ASP A 722 8.72 -20.86 -37.41
N ILE A 723 8.84 -22.17 -37.35
CA ILE A 723 10.13 -22.88 -37.45
C ILE A 723 10.67 -22.79 -38.88
N ASP A 724 9.82 -23.04 -39.88
CA ASP A 724 10.22 -22.99 -41.29
C ASP A 724 10.62 -21.58 -41.75
N GLN A 725 10.04 -20.55 -41.20
CA GLN A 725 10.36 -19.15 -41.51
C GLN A 725 11.64 -18.65 -40.81
N SER A 726 12.08 -19.30 -39.75
CA SER A 726 13.31 -18.99 -39.03
C SER A 726 14.45 -19.91 -39.47
N LYS A 727 15.47 -19.34 -40.11
CA LYS A 727 16.65 -20.08 -40.53
C LYS A 727 17.37 -20.72 -39.36
N LEU A 728 17.49 -19.98 -38.23
CA LEU A 728 18.16 -20.46 -37.05
C LEU A 728 17.37 -21.61 -36.40
N LEU A 729 16.05 -21.41 -36.16
CA LEU A 729 15.22 -22.45 -35.55
C LEU A 729 15.18 -23.73 -36.39
N SER A 730 15.06 -23.62 -37.71
CA SER A 730 15.16 -24.78 -38.61
C SER A 730 16.47 -25.51 -38.50
N MET A 731 17.60 -24.80 -38.47
CA MET A 731 18.93 -25.39 -38.29
C MET A 731 19.07 -26.09 -36.94
N MET A 732 18.59 -25.46 -35.86
CA MET A 732 18.67 -26.02 -34.49
C MET A 732 17.81 -27.29 -34.37
N VAL A 733 16.61 -27.30 -34.91
CA VAL A 733 15.73 -28.47 -34.92
C VAL A 733 16.40 -29.65 -35.66
N VAL A 734 17.00 -29.41 -36.83
CA VAL A 734 17.74 -30.46 -37.60
C VAL A 734 18.95 -30.94 -36.79
N ALA A 735 19.67 -30.04 -36.13
CA ALA A 735 20.83 -30.38 -35.31
C ALA A 735 20.45 -31.01 -33.95
N LYS A 736 19.17 -31.08 -33.60
CA LYS A 736 18.64 -31.45 -32.29
C LYS A 736 19.22 -30.58 -31.12
N ASP A 737 19.46 -29.32 -31.43
CA ASP A 737 19.89 -28.33 -30.46
C ASP A 737 18.64 -27.71 -29.79
N ASN A 738 18.38 -28.11 -28.57
CA ASN A 738 17.17 -27.78 -27.82
C ASN A 738 17.30 -26.50 -26.96
N ARG A 739 18.34 -25.70 -27.13
CA ARG A 739 18.57 -24.51 -26.32
C ARG A 739 17.48 -23.43 -26.48
N LEU A 740 16.90 -23.27 -27.70
CA LEU A 740 15.81 -22.34 -27.93
C LEU A 740 14.44 -23.04 -28.03
N VAL A 741 14.34 -24.09 -28.81
CA VAL A 741 13.05 -24.73 -29.11
C VAL A 741 13.20 -26.25 -29.00
N ASN A 742 12.17 -26.89 -28.46
CA ASN A 742 12.06 -28.34 -28.36
C ASN A 742 10.90 -28.83 -29.22
N GLN A 743 11.03 -30.01 -29.82
CA GLN A 743 9.94 -30.73 -30.49
C GLN A 743 9.42 -31.84 -29.58
N ASP A 744 8.10 -31.88 -29.38
CA ASP A 744 7.43 -32.95 -28.66
C ASP A 744 7.24 -34.24 -29.47
N SER A 745 6.74 -35.30 -28.83
CA SER A 745 6.48 -36.61 -29.49
C SER A 745 5.36 -36.57 -30.50
N LYS A 746 4.54 -35.51 -30.54
CA LYS A 746 3.45 -35.29 -31.50
C LYS A 746 3.88 -34.44 -32.68
N GLY A 747 5.11 -33.89 -32.64
CA GLY A 747 5.68 -33.04 -33.67
C GLY A 747 5.44 -31.54 -33.46
N SER A 748 4.80 -31.12 -32.36
CA SER A 748 4.60 -29.70 -32.02
C SER A 748 5.88 -29.11 -31.45
N TYR A 749 6.05 -27.80 -31.61
CA TYR A 749 7.25 -27.09 -31.14
C TYR A 749 6.93 -26.19 -29.97
N HIS A 750 7.90 -26.07 -29.03
CA HIS A 750 7.76 -25.30 -27.82
C HIS A 750 9.05 -24.57 -27.52
N PHE A 751 9.00 -23.32 -27.04
CA PHE A 751 10.19 -22.68 -26.48
C PHE A 751 10.73 -23.48 -25.29
N ASN A 752 12.04 -23.40 -25.07
CA ASN A 752 12.67 -24.06 -23.94
C ASN A 752 11.98 -23.66 -22.63
N SER A 753 11.64 -24.66 -21.82
CA SER A 753 10.91 -24.47 -20.57
C SER A 753 11.66 -23.68 -19.48
N SER A 754 12.95 -23.42 -19.67
CA SER A 754 13.74 -22.54 -18.81
C SER A 754 13.50 -21.06 -19.05
N PHE A 755 12.78 -20.68 -20.13
CA PHE A 755 12.52 -19.28 -20.45
C PHE A 755 11.30 -18.75 -19.67
N GLU A 756 11.54 -18.26 -18.48
CA GLU A 756 10.49 -17.63 -17.66
C GLU A 756 10.06 -16.26 -18.20
N ASN A 757 10.99 -15.55 -18.85
CA ASN A 757 10.73 -14.25 -19.48
C ASN A 757 11.73 -13.99 -20.61
N LYS A 758 11.57 -12.81 -21.27
CA LYS A 758 12.41 -12.41 -22.41
C LYS A 758 13.91 -12.28 -22.03
N GLY A 759 14.26 -12.01 -20.78
CA GLY A 759 15.65 -11.93 -20.33
C GLY A 759 16.37 -13.28 -20.43
N PHE A 760 15.71 -14.35 -20.00
CA PHE A 760 16.26 -15.73 -20.15
C PHE A 760 16.44 -16.12 -21.61
N LEU A 761 15.48 -15.77 -22.47
CA LEU A 761 15.61 -15.95 -23.90
C LEU A 761 16.82 -15.18 -24.46
N GLN A 762 17.00 -13.91 -24.05
CA GLN A 762 18.12 -13.08 -24.52
C GLN A 762 19.47 -13.66 -24.11
N THR A 763 19.60 -14.13 -22.87
CA THR A 763 20.82 -14.82 -22.40
C THR A 763 21.13 -16.04 -23.26
N ALA A 764 20.12 -16.87 -23.54
CA ALA A 764 20.29 -18.02 -24.43
C ALA A 764 20.66 -17.62 -25.87
N ILE A 765 20.07 -16.54 -26.39
CA ILE A 765 20.44 -15.99 -27.71
C ILE A 765 21.91 -15.54 -27.71
N ASP A 766 22.37 -14.85 -26.70
CA ASP A 766 23.76 -14.36 -26.64
C ASP A 766 24.78 -15.50 -26.57
N GLU A 767 24.46 -16.58 -25.88
CA GLU A 767 25.27 -17.80 -25.89
C GLU A 767 25.28 -18.48 -27.27
N ILE A 768 24.14 -18.54 -27.93
CA ILE A 768 23.98 -19.22 -29.23
C ILE A 768 24.64 -18.42 -30.36
N LYS A 769 24.71 -17.10 -30.29
CA LYS A 769 25.43 -16.25 -31.26
C LYS A 769 26.87 -16.70 -31.52
N VAL A 770 27.53 -17.23 -30.49
CA VAL A 770 28.90 -17.72 -30.58
C VAL A 770 28.97 -18.97 -31.47
N ASP A 771 27.98 -19.86 -31.39
CA ASP A 771 27.95 -21.13 -32.15
C ASP A 771 27.38 -20.98 -33.56
N TYR A 772 26.58 -19.96 -33.79
CA TYR A 772 25.92 -19.65 -35.05
C TYR A 772 26.30 -18.25 -35.61
N PRO A 773 27.61 -17.98 -35.86
CA PRO A 773 28.08 -16.62 -36.21
C PRO A 773 27.61 -16.13 -37.60
N ALA A 774 27.06 -17.02 -38.46
CA ALA A 774 26.52 -16.69 -39.76
C ALA A 774 25.04 -16.23 -39.71
N ILE A 775 24.44 -16.17 -38.56
CA ILE A 775 23.05 -15.73 -38.38
C ILE A 775 23.05 -14.23 -38.13
N SER A 776 22.13 -13.51 -38.77
CA SER A 776 22.00 -12.07 -38.66
C SER A 776 21.30 -11.66 -37.33
N ASP A 777 21.56 -10.45 -36.84
CA ASP A 777 20.85 -9.89 -35.70
C ASP A 777 19.34 -9.73 -35.93
N ASP A 778 18.91 -9.54 -37.20
CA ASP A 778 17.49 -9.51 -37.55
C ASP A 778 16.77 -10.84 -37.26
N GLU A 779 17.45 -11.96 -37.45
CA GLU A 779 16.92 -13.28 -37.14
C GLU A 779 16.73 -13.46 -35.60
N PHE A 780 17.68 -13.04 -34.79
CA PHE A 780 17.53 -13.05 -33.33
C PHE A 780 16.42 -12.11 -32.84
N SER A 781 16.27 -10.95 -33.49
CA SER A 781 15.17 -10.02 -33.24
C SER A 781 13.82 -10.65 -33.61
N HIS A 782 13.76 -11.42 -34.72
CA HIS A 782 12.57 -12.15 -35.14
C HIS A 782 12.18 -13.21 -34.07
N ILE A 783 13.13 -13.98 -33.52
CA ILE A 783 12.87 -14.97 -32.47
C ILE A 783 12.34 -14.31 -31.21
N SER A 784 12.92 -13.14 -30.80
CA SER A 784 12.41 -12.37 -29.68
C SER A 784 10.98 -11.87 -29.91
N SER A 785 10.64 -11.51 -31.14
CA SER A 785 9.27 -11.10 -31.53
C SER A 785 8.30 -12.28 -31.52
N LEU A 786 8.78 -13.44 -31.93
CA LEU A 786 8.02 -14.68 -31.90
C LEU A 786 7.68 -15.10 -30.46
N TYR A 787 8.65 -14.99 -29.55
CA TYR A 787 8.44 -15.22 -28.11
C TYR A 787 7.35 -14.29 -27.54
N GLU A 788 7.43 -13.01 -27.87
CA GLU A 788 6.44 -12.03 -27.42
C GLU A 788 5.05 -12.32 -28.01
N ARG A 789 4.97 -12.78 -29.27
CA ARG A 789 3.69 -13.16 -29.89
C ARG A 789 3.06 -14.36 -29.18
N VAL A 790 3.86 -15.35 -28.76
CA VAL A 790 3.37 -16.54 -28.03
C VAL A 790 2.90 -16.21 -26.64
N PHE A 791 3.68 -15.41 -25.90
CA PHE A 791 3.42 -15.16 -24.46
C PHE A 791 2.77 -13.82 -24.15
N ASN A 792 2.82 -12.86 -25.08
CA ASN A 792 2.23 -11.52 -24.95
C ASN A 792 2.57 -10.82 -23.62
N HIS A 793 3.85 -10.86 -23.23
CA HIS A 793 4.29 -10.29 -21.94
C HIS A 793 4.18 -8.77 -21.86
N LYS A 794 4.22 -8.06 -23.03
CA LYS A 794 4.10 -6.59 -23.06
C LYS A 794 2.70 -6.08 -22.75
N ALA A 795 1.67 -6.82 -23.18
CA ALA A 795 0.29 -6.38 -23.13
C ALA A 795 -0.60 -7.26 -22.24
N PHE A 796 -0.09 -8.41 -21.74
CA PHE A 796 -0.87 -9.31 -20.93
C PHE A 796 -0.82 -8.91 -19.46
N THR A 797 -1.80 -8.12 -19.03
CA THR A 797 -2.02 -7.76 -17.64
C THR A 797 -2.84 -8.85 -16.92
N GLY A 798 -2.86 -8.87 -15.60
CA GLY A 798 -3.63 -9.84 -14.82
C GLY A 798 -2.91 -11.17 -14.52
N ARG A 799 -1.64 -11.34 -14.91
CA ARG A 799 -0.84 -12.53 -14.55
C ARG A 799 -0.26 -12.50 -13.13
N SER A 800 -0.10 -11.32 -12.60
CA SER A 800 0.55 -11.05 -11.30
C SER A 800 -0.42 -10.65 -10.20
N GLY A 801 -1.70 -10.79 -10.43
CA GLY A 801 -2.79 -10.37 -9.53
C GLY A 801 -3.02 -11.25 -8.33
#